data_c735d1773fed6615600ef6344d843a15
#
_entry.id   c735d1773fed6615600ef6344d843a15
#
_cell.length_a   1.000
_cell.length_b   1.000
_cell.length_c   1.000
_cell.angle_alpha   90.00
_cell.angle_beta   90.00
_cell.angle_gamma   90.00
#
_symmetry.space_group_name_H-M   'P 1'
#
loop_
_entity.id
_entity.type
_entity.pdbx_description
1 polymer ?
#
loop_
_entity_poly.entity_id
_entity_poly.type
_entity_poly.pdbx_seq_one_letter_code
_entity_poly.pdbx_strand_id
1 'polypeptide(L)'
;MVHEAVSTLTPGLADSPTRQGSGACSESSTESIFAEVLADVVHVERVSVDSNFFDDLGADSMVMAQFCARVRKRPDLPAVSIKDIYQHPTIRSLATAVADAAPIPLERVLADVLADVVQVERVSVDSNFFDDLGADSMVMAQFCARVRKRPDLPSVSIKDIYQHPTIRSLATTLTEAAPATVPSSDPGSIEAPKPASTSEYFLCGALQFLSFLGYSYVAALVAIRGFEWITTSSGVVDIYLRSALLGAAGFLAMASFPILAKWVLIGRWQPQQIRIWSLAYVRFWIVKTLVQSNPLVLFVGSPLYVLYLRALGAKVGRGVLILSRNVPICTDLLTIGDGTVIRKDCFFLGYRAHAGLIQTGAVTLGKDALVGEMTVIDIDTWMGDGTQLGHASSLHAGQVVPDGHRWHGSPAQPTEVDYQTVEPASCGTLRRVVYAGGQLLTMLLLSLPLAIGGAEILLTAPRVQALLSPAAVTFSDQAFYLDVLAVSFLFFFGPILGGLVVIFTVPRVINLAIKPDKVYPLYGLYDSLHRTIARLTNSTFLTELLGDSSFIVPYLRCLGYKLSPVVQTGSNFGSSLKHDTPYLSSVGTGTVVASGLSIINADYTSTSFRMSRTSIGAHSFLGNDIAYPSQSRMGDNCLLATKVLVPIEGEIREGVGLLGSPSFEIPRTVERDNRFARLSGGDELDRRLAAKNRHNAVSVGLFLLARWFYYYLVLLIAIFAWDLYPSFGVTTIALSTILILLFSVAYGVLIERASRGFRPLPPKYCSIYEIDFWRTERFFKLEAAVSALFNGTPFKGTIWRLLGVKVGRRLFDDGGQLAEKNLVTIGDDVTINTGVWIQCHSQEDFVFKSDSINIGSRCTLGVGAEILYSVTIGDGAVLAPDSFLMKGEEVPPHTRWGGNPAREMPDVVPRFQIPQDNSDDIGAALASTQ
;
A
#
# COMPACT_ATOMS: atom_id res chain seq x y z
N MET A 1 15.42 -62.01 15.07
CA MET A 1 15.91 -63.12 14.26
C MET A 1 16.82 -62.53 13.19
N VAL A 2 18.07 -62.43 13.43
CA VAL A 2 19.07 -63.41 12.94
C VAL A 2 19.50 -63.06 11.54
N HIS A 3 20.66 -62.72 11.11
CA HIS A 3 22.06 -62.84 11.52
C HIS A 3 22.87 -62.16 10.37
N GLU A 4 23.89 -61.40 10.65
CA GLU A 4 25.33 -61.73 10.70
C GLU A 4 25.92 -62.24 9.34
N ALA A 5 27.11 -61.91 8.89
CA ALA A 5 28.41 -61.48 9.51
C ALA A 5 29.33 -61.03 8.36
N VAL A 6 30.14 -60.02 8.54
CA VAL A 6 31.56 -60.00 8.97
C VAL A 6 32.56 -60.81 8.12
N SER A 7 33.57 -60.09 7.57
CA SER A 7 35.00 -60.32 7.75
C SER A 7 35.90 -59.59 6.79
N THR A 8 36.53 -58.56 7.20
CA THR A 8 37.99 -58.32 7.50
C THR A 8 39.01 -58.88 6.50
N LEU A 9 39.85 -57.97 5.99
CA LEU A 9 41.34 -58.05 6.13
C LEU A 9 42.02 -56.92 5.29
N THR A 10 42.72 -56.01 5.91
CA THR A 10 43.91 -55.26 5.45
C THR A 10 45.19 -56.11 5.78
N PRO A 11 46.42 -55.78 5.31
CA PRO A 11 47.01 -54.53 4.93
C PRO A 11 48.05 -54.58 3.79
N GLY A 12 48.65 -53.47 3.43
CA GLY A 12 49.88 -53.34 2.65
C GLY A 12 50.20 -52.02 2.05
N LEU A 13 51.10 -51.29 2.70
CA LEU A 13 51.76 -50.06 2.20
C LEU A 13 52.56 -50.34 0.93
N ALA A 14 52.60 -49.38 -0.01
CA ALA A 14 53.84 -48.71 -0.45
C ALA A 14 53.62 -47.78 -1.66
N ASP A 15 54.18 -46.58 -1.53
CA ASP A 15 54.78 -45.71 -2.54
C ASP A 15 53.98 -45.02 -3.59
N SER A 16 53.90 -43.69 -3.45
CA SER A 16 53.66 -42.70 -4.50
C SER A 16 54.72 -42.65 -5.55
N PRO A 17 54.42 -42.30 -6.79
CA PRO A 17 55.02 -41.11 -7.36
C PRO A 17 54.10 -40.19 -8.16
N THR A 18 54.35 -38.90 -7.94
CA THR A 18 54.27 -37.75 -8.89
C THR A 18 53.19 -37.67 -9.95
N ARG A 19 52.35 -36.70 -9.71
CA ARG A 19 51.48 -36.03 -10.71
C ARG A 19 52.23 -35.44 -11.87
N GLN A 20 51.87 -35.83 -13.06
CA GLN A 20 51.89 -34.98 -14.28
C GLN A 20 50.81 -35.54 -15.24
N GLY A 21 49.90 -34.62 -15.70
CA GLY A 21 49.07 -34.86 -16.87
C GLY A 21 47.58 -35.15 -16.61
N SER A 22 46.78 -34.17 -16.25
CA SER A 22 45.30 -34.25 -16.22
C SER A 22 44.61 -33.35 -17.23
N GLY A 23 45.27 -33.11 -18.39
CA GLY A 23 44.68 -32.33 -19.50
C GLY A 23 44.15 -33.15 -20.65
N ALA A 24 44.55 -34.40 -20.78
CA ALA A 24 44.29 -35.19 -21.99
C ALA A 24 43.10 -36.16 -21.94
N CYS A 25 42.47 -36.37 -20.78
CA CYS A 25 41.35 -37.33 -20.65
C CYS A 25 39.94 -36.70 -20.88
N SER A 26 39.81 -35.37 -20.88
CA SER A 26 38.51 -34.75 -21.13
C SER A 26 38.24 -34.47 -22.61
N GLU A 27 39.27 -34.22 -23.41
CA GLU A 27 39.14 -33.97 -24.86
C GLU A 27 38.69 -35.20 -25.64
N SER A 28 39.21 -36.39 -25.32
CA SER A 28 38.80 -37.64 -25.99
C SER A 28 37.35 -38.05 -25.73
N SER A 29 36.75 -37.61 -24.64
CA SER A 29 35.35 -37.94 -24.30
C SER A 29 34.34 -37.11 -25.09
N THR A 30 34.57 -35.82 -25.27
CA THR A 30 33.66 -34.90 -25.99
C THR A 30 33.67 -35.23 -27.50
N GLU A 31 34.84 -35.50 -28.10
CA GLU A 31 34.98 -35.97 -29.49
C GLU A 31 34.20 -37.25 -29.73
N SER A 32 34.32 -38.21 -28.84
CA SER A 32 33.61 -39.48 -28.92
C SER A 32 32.08 -39.35 -28.84
N ILE A 33 31.61 -38.51 -27.95
CA ILE A 33 30.15 -38.29 -27.80
C ILE A 33 29.58 -37.47 -28.98
N PHE A 34 30.30 -36.46 -29.51
CA PHE A 34 29.87 -35.75 -30.71
C PHE A 34 29.84 -36.67 -31.92
N ALA A 35 30.84 -37.61 -32.06
CA ALA A 35 30.86 -38.60 -33.13
C ALA A 35 29.66 -39.55 -33.04
N GLU A 36 29.27 -39.99 -31.87
CA GLU A 36 28.09 -40.83 -31.62
C GLU A 36 26.79 -40.09 -31.97
N VAL A 37 26.59 -38.87 -31.47
CA VAL A 37 25.40 -38.06 -31.78
C VAL A 37 25.31 -37.76 -33.29
N LEU A 38 26.42 -37.51 -33.96
CA LEU A 38 26.42 -37.24 -35.39
C LEU A 38 26.15 -38.52 -36.21
N ALA A 39 26.71 -39.66 -35.82
CA ALA A 39 26.45 -40.96 -36.44
C ALA A 39 24.96 -41.31 -36.40
N ASP A 40 24.31 -41.05 -35.29
CA ASP A 40 22.87 -41.20 -35.10
C ASP A 40 22.03 -40.27 -35.99
N VAL A 41 22.50 -39.05 -36.26
CA VAL A 41 21.78 -38.06 -37.08
C VAL A 41 21.94 -38.37 -38.57
N VAL A 42 23.15 -38.83 -39.00
CA VAL A 42 23.48 -39.15 -40.38
C VAL A 42 23.13 -40.63 -40.74
N HIS A 43 22.68 -41.43 -39.76
CA HIS A 43 22.30 -42.83 -39.88
C HIS A 43 23.43 -43.73 -40.38
N VAL A 44 24.66 -43.56 -39.84
CA VAL A 44 25.83 -44.42 -40.09
C VAL A 44 26.31 -45.08 -38.80
N GLU A 45 26.99 -46.23 -38.90
CA GLU A 45 27.46 -46.96 -37.71
C GLU A 45 28.56 -46.21 -36.96
N ARG A 46 29.38 -45.43 -37.63
CA ARG A 46 30.47 -44.62 -37.05
C ARG A 46 30.83 -43.43 -37.95
N VAL A 47 31.17 -42.31 -37.31
CA VAL A 47 31.73 -41.10 -37.96
C VAL A 47 33.16 -40.91 -37.48
N SER A 48 34.10 -40.67 -38.40
CA SER A 48 35.47 -40.30 -38.03
C SER A 48 35.47 -38.84 -37.50
N VAL A 49 36.27 -38.62 -36.46
CA VAL A 49 36.42 -37.28 -35.88
C VAL A 49 37.05 -36.25 -36.83
N ASP A 50 37.73 -36.70 -37.87
CA ASP A 50 38.37 -35.84 -38.86
C ASP A 50 37.56 -35.69 -40.15
N SER A 51 36.41 -36.36 -40.29
CA SER A 51 35.55 -36.22 -41.46
C SER A 51 34.86 -34.84 -41.49
N ASN A 52 34.88 -34.19 -42.65
CA ASN A 52 34.16 -32.94 -42.89
C ASN A 52 32.67 -33.22 -43.00
N PHE A 53 31.89 -32.47 -42.22
CA PHE A 53 30.45 -32.64 -42.17
C PHE A 53 29.77 -32.50 -43.52
N PHE A 54 30.24 -31.57 -44.34
CA PHE A 54 29.64 -31.22 -45.64
C PHE A 54 30.22 -32.03 -46.78
N ASP A 55 31.55 -32.09 -46.87
CA ASP A 55 32.26 -32.69 -48.01
C ASP A 55 32.32 -34.23 -47.92
N ASP A 56 32.58 -34.78 -46.73
CA ASP A 56 32.79 -36.23 -46.58
C ASP A 56 31.47 -36.95 -46.19
N LEU A 57 30.62 -36.30 -45.36
CA LEU A 57 29.39 -36.93 -44.87
C LEU A 57 28.15 -36.46 -45.63
N GLY A 58 28.29 -35.47 -46.57
CA GLY A 58 27.17 -34.95 -47.35
C GLY A 58 26.05 -34.35 -46.53
N ALA A 59 26.35 -33.92 -45.30
CA ALA A 59 25.33 -33.36 -44.41
C ALA A 59 24.88 -31.97 -44.90
N ASP A 60 23.59 -31.77 -44.98
CA ASP A 60 22.98 -30.47 -45.28
C ASP A 60 22.67 -29.64 -43.99
N SER A 61 22.21 -28.42 -44.20
CA SER A 61 21.86 -27.51 -43.10
C SER A 61 20.80 -28.07 -42.18
N MET A 62 19.91 -28.95 -42.67
CA MET A 62 18.85 -29.57 -41.89
C MET A 62 19.40 -30.66 -40.98
N VAL A 63 20.32 -31.47 -41.50
CA VAL A 63 21.05 -32.52 -40.74
C VAL A 63 21.85 -31.85 -39.62
N MET A 64 22.53 -30.74 -39.91
CA MET A 64 23.30 -30.00 -38.90
C MET A 64 22.43 -29.32 -37.86
N ALA A 65 21.25 -28.83 -38.23
CA ALA A 65 20.28 -28.33 -37.26
C ALA A 65 19.76 -29.43 -36.33
N GLN A 66 19.53 -30.65 -36.84
CA GLN A 66 19.17 -31.79 -36.02
C GLN A 66 20.30 -32.22 -35.08
N PHE A 67 21.53 -32.16 -35.52
CA PHE A 67 22.72 -32.43 -34.71
C PHE A 67 22.79 -31.41 -33.55
N CYS A 68 22.69 -30.11 -33.84
CA CYS A 68 22.62 -29.06 -32.80
C CYS A 68 21.48 -29.28 -31.80
N ALA A 69 20.30 -29.68 -32.29
CA ALA A 69 19.14 -29.92 -31.45
C ALA A 69 19.31 -31.14 -30.53
N ARG A 70 20.01 -32.21 -31.00
CA ARG A 70 20.31 -33.38 -30.19
C ARG A 70 21.41 -33.08 -29.16
N VAL A 71 22.47 -32.36 -29.54
CA VAL A 71 23.52 -31.92 -28.64
C VAL A 71 22.96 -31.08 -27.49
N ARG A 72 22.03 -30.12 -27.77
CA ARG A 72 21.38 -29.28 -26.74
C ARG A 72 20.52 -30.07 -25.74
N LYS A 73 20.02 -31.25 -26.11
CA LYS A 73 19.25 -32.09 -25.19
C LYS A 73 20.11 -32.88 -24.22
N ARG A 74 21.42 -32.86 -24.38
CA ARG A 74 22.39 -33.58 -23.54
C ARG A 74 23.04 -32.59 -22.55
N PRO A 75 22.75 -32.68 -21.25
CA PRO A 75 23.30 -31.74 -20.25
C PRO A 75 24.80 -31.92 -20.00
N ASP A 76 25.36 -33.05 -20.47
CA ASP A 76 26.77 -33.41 -20.39
C ASP A 76 27.63 -32.83 -21.52
N LEU A 77 27.00 -32.14 -22.49
CA LEU A 77 27.68 -31.54 -23.64
C LEU A 77 27.55 -30.03 -23.69
N PRO A 78 28.57 -29.30 -24.12
CA PRO A 78 28.49 -27.87 -24.35
C PRO A 78 27.56 -27.55 -25.52
N ALA A 79 26.87 -26.38 -25.44
CA ALA A 79 25.95 -25.96 -26.47
C ALA A 79 26.71 -25.61 -27.77
N VAL A 80 26.28 -26.19 -28.88
CA VAL A 80 26.81 -25.94 -30.22
C VAL A 80 25.81 -25.17 -31.06
N SER A 81 26.24 -24.09 -31.70
CA SER A 81 25.44 -23.33 -32.66
C SER A 81 25.69 -23.78 -34.10
N ILE A 82 24.72 -23.50 -34.99
CA ILE A 82 24.91 -23.76 -36.43
C ILE A 82 26.13 -22.99 -36.98
N LYS A 83 26.41 -21.80 -36.45
CA LYS A 83 27.53 -20.97 -36.83
C LYS A 83 28.87 -21.67 -36.52
N ASP A 84 28.95 -22.31 -35.34
CA ASP A 84 30.16 -23.01 -34.90
C ASP A 84 30.48 -24.21 -35.83
N ILE A 85 29.42 -24.91 -36.29
CA ILE A 85 29.55 -26.02 -37.24
C ILE A 85 30.14 -25.57 -38.59
N TYR A 86 29.70 -24.44 -39.12
CA TYR A 86 30.24 -23.89 -40.37
C TYR A 86 31.67 -23.37 -40.21
N GLN A 87 32.03 -22.87 -39.05
CA GLN A 87 33.38 -22.41 -38.75
C GLN A 87 34.36 -23.57 -38.47
N HIS A 88 33.86 -24.67 -37.91
CA HIS A 88 34.61 -25.84 -37.52
C HIS A 88 33.98 -27.11 -38.12
N PRO A 89 34.25 -27.40 -39.42
CA PRO A 89 33.49 -28.39 -40.18
C PRO A 89 33.89 -29.86 -39.90
N THR A 90 34.63 -30.14 -38.82
CA THR A 90 34.96 -31.52 -38.36
C THR A 90 34.68 -31.64 -36.87
N ILE A 91 34.43 -32.86 -36.40
CA ILE A 91 34.17 -33.11 -34.96
C ILE A 91 35.36 -32.67 -34.12
N ARG A 92 36.56 -32.94 -34.55
CA ARG A 92 37.77 -32.52 -33.83
C ARG A 92 37.91 -31.02 -33.74
N SER A 93 37.77 -30.28 -34.85
CA SER A 93 37.85 -28.82 -34.84
C SER A 93 36.74 -28.20 -34.04
N LEU A 94 35.53 -28.78 -34.09
CA LEU A 94 34.38 -28.33 -33.30
C LEU A 94 34.57 -28.60 -31.80
N ALA A 95 35.02 -29.80 -31.44
CA ALA A 95 35.29 -30.17 -30.05
C ALA A 95 36.39 -29.30 -29.42
N THR A 96 37.47 -29.03 -30.19
CA THR A 96 38.54 -28.14 -29.75
C THR A 96 38.05 -26.71 -29.57
N ALA A 97 37.29 -26.16 -30.53
CA ALA A 97 36.76 -24.80 -30.45
C ALA A 97 35.78 -24.61 -29.30
N VAL A 98 35.03 -25.65 -28.99
CA VAL A 98 34.04 -25.62 -27.87
C VAL A 98 34.75 -25.86 -26.52
N ALA A 99 35.88 -26.63 -26.52
CA ALA A 99 36.72 -26.79 -25.32
C ALA A 99 37.55 -25.53 -25.01
N ASP A 100 38.00 -24.81 -26.05
CA ASP A 100 38.72 -23.52 -25.90
C ASP A 100 37.79 -22.34 -25.56
N ALA A 101 36.47 -22.50 -25.72
CA ALA A 101 35.49 -21.57 -25.20
C ALA A 101 35.37 -21.75 -23.68
N ALA A 102 36.39 -21.28 -22.94
CA ALA A 102 36.23 -21.09 -21.50
C ALA A 102 34.93 -20.33 -21.24
N PRO A 103 34.09 -20.73 -20.25
CA PRO A 103 32.88 -19.99 -19.93
C PRO A 103 33.26 -18.54 -19.73
N ILE A 104 32.61 -17.63 -20.48
CA ILE A 104 32.85 -16.18 -20.36
C ILE A 104 32.60 -15.84 -18.89
N PRO A 105 33.59 -15.27 -18.18
CA PRO A 105 33.41 -14.96 -16.77
C PRO A 105 32.11 -14.18 -16.57
N LEU A 106 31.29 -14.57 -15.60
CA LEU A 106 30.01 -13.91 -15.28
C LEU A 106 30.18 -12.39 -15.20
N GLU A 107 31.30 -11.96 -14.64
CA GLU A 107 31.70 -10.55 -14.56
C GLU A 107 31.68 -9.82 -15.92
N ARG A 108 32.20 -10.46 -16.96
CA ARG A 108 32.27 -9.84 -18.29
C ARG A 108 30.88 -9.71 -18.90
N VAL A 109 30.03 -10.71 -18.75
CA VAL A 109 28.67 -10.68 -19.29
C VAL A 109 27.83 -9.62 -18.56
N LEU A 110 27.97 -9.53 -17.24
CA LEU A 110 27.28 -8.48 -16.46
C LEU A 110 27.80 -7.08 -16.81
N ALA A 111 29.13 -6.94 -17.03
CA ALA A 111 29.72 -5.65 -17.44
C ALA A 111 29.21 -5.21 -18.82
N ASP A 112 29.08 -6.13 -19.78
CA ASP A 112 28.54 -5.85 -21.11
C ASP A 112 27.05 -5.40 -21.02
N VAL A 113 26.22 -6.09 -20.23
CA VAL A 113 24.82 -5.71 -19.99
C VAL A 113 24.73 -4.33 -19.34
N LEU A 114 25.60 -4.03 -18.39
CA LEU A 114 25.63 -2.72 -17.73
C LEU A 114 26.08 -1.61 -18.68
N ALA A 115 27.11 -1.86 -19.49
CA ALA A 115 27.59 -0.93 -20.51
C ALA A 115 26.47 -0.53 -21.50
N ASP A 116 25.66 -1.49 -21.92
CA ASP A 116 24.48 -1.26 -22.75
C ASP A 116 23.41 -0.40 -22.06
N VAL A 117 23.22 -0.56 -20.74
CA VAL A 117 22.23 0.20 -19.98
C VAL A 117 22.69 1.64 -19.78
N VAL A 118 23.96 1.83 -19.41
CA VAL A 118 24.57 3.15 -19.15
C VAL A 118 24.95 3.87 -20.44
N GLN A 119 24.89 3.17 -21.59
CA GLN A 119 25.25 3.67 -22.94
C GLN A 119 26.72 4.10 -23.06
N VAL A 120 27.62 3.29 -22.52
CA VAL A 120 29.09 3.44 -22.68
C VAL A 120 29.68 2.26 -23.41
N GLU A 121 30.84 2.41 -24.06
CA GLU A 121 31.48 1.33 -24.81
C GLU A 121 31.93 0.16 -23.91
N ARG A 122 32.38 0.46 -22.69
CA ARG A 122 32.85 -0.52 -21.70
C ARG A 122 32.70 -0.03 -20.29
N VAL A 123 32.38 -0.94 -19.36
CA VAL A 123 32.40 -0.71 -17.92
C VAL A 123 33.49 -1.54 -17.28
N SER A 124 34.29 -0.95 -16.40
CA SER A 124 35.24 -1.71 -15.58
C SER A 124 34.49 -2.51 -14.52
N VAL A 125 34.94 -3.74 -14.27
CA VAL A 125 34.34 -4.61 -13.26
C VAL A 125 34.49 -4.09 -11.82
N ASP A 126 35.42 -3.20 -11.59
CA ASP A 126 35.72 -2.58 -10.30
C ASP A 126 35.07 -1.19 -10.13
N SER A 127 34.44 -0.63 -11.19
CA SER A 127 33.75 0.65 -11.09
C SER A 127 32.52 0.55 -10.20
N ASN A 128 32.39 1.51 -9.28
CA ASN A 128 31.18 1.65 -8.45
C ASN A 128 30.02 2.19 -9.31
N PHE A 129 28.88 1.50 -9.27
CA PHE A 129 27.71 1.85 -10.06
C PHE A 129 27.23 3.29 -9.81
N PHE A 130 27.29 3.75 -8.57
CA PHE A 130 26.74 5.04 -8.14
C PHE A 130 27.76 6.15 -8.22
N ASP A 131 28.96 5.93 -7.68
CA ASP A 131 29.99 6.97 -7.55
C ASP A 131 30.77 7.19 -8.85
N ASP A 132 31.15 6.11 -9.57
CA ASP A 132 31.99 6.21 -10.77
C ASP A 132 31.14 6.34 -12.05
N LEU A 133 30.03 5.59 -12.13
CA LEU A 133 29.17 5.58 -13.32
C LEU A 133 27.99 6.56 -13.22
N GLY A 134 27.73 7.14 -12.03
CA GLY A 134 26.62 8.05 -11.80
C GLY A 134 25.26 7.42 -12.06
N ALA A 135 25.14 6.11 -11.92
CA ALA A 135 23.90 5.39 -12.15
C ALA A 135 22.91 5.71 -11.03
N ASP A 136 21.68 6.02 -11.39
CA ASP A 136 20.56 6.17 -10.45
C ASP A 136 19.78 4.86 -10.29
N SER A 137 18.82 4.86 -9.36
CA SER A 137 17.98 3.70 -9.08
C SER A 137 17.23 3.19 -10.31
N MET A 138 16.86 4.07 -11.24
CA MET A 138 16.14 3.69 -12.47
C MET A 138 17.08 2.94 -13.43
N VAL A 139 18.30 3.41 -13.60
CA VAL A 139 19.33 2.73 -14.42
C VAL A 139 19.59 1.34 -13.86
N MET A 140 19.69 1.21 -12.53
CA MET A 140 19.91 -0.09 -11.87
C MET A 140 18.69 -1.03 -11.99
N ALA A 141 17.48 -0.52 -11.93
CA ALA A 141 16.28 -1.32 -12.19
C ALA A 141 16.24 -1.85 -13.62
N GLN A 142 16.62 -1.02 -14.61
CA GLN A 142 16.75 -1.45 -16.01
C GLN A 142 17.87 -2.51 -16.20
N PHE A 143 18.98 -2.37 -15.49
CA PHE A 143 20.04 -3.38 -15.49
C PHE A 143 19.51 -4.72 -14.96
N CYS A 144 18.86 -4.73 -13.79
CA CYS A 144 18.22 -5.93 -13.26
C CYS A 144 17.22 -6.55 -14.23
N ALA A 145 16.37 -5.74 -14.88
CA ALA A 145 15.41 -6.22 -15.88
C ALA A 145 16.08 -6.84 -17.11
N ARG A 146 17.18 -6.27 -17.60
CA ARG A 146 17.93 -6.83 -18.73
C ARG A 146 18.65 -8.13 -18.36
N VAL A 147 19.25 -8.21 -17.17
CA VAL A 147 19.86 -9.45 -16.66
C VAL A 147 18.82 -10.57 -16.57
N ARG A 148 17.64 -10.31 -16.03
CA ARG A 148 16.53 -11.28 -15.93
C ARG A 148 16.01 -11.80 -17.28
N LYS A 149 16.11 -11.00 -18.34
CA LYS A 149 15.73 -11.42 -19.70
C LYS A 149 16.72 -12.42 -20.31
N ARG A 150 17.85 -12.63 -19.66
CA ARG A 150 18.89 -13.56 -20.11
C ARG A 150 18.81 -14.85 -19.28
N PRO A 151 18.37 -15.98 -19.88
CA PRO A 151 18.22 -17.24 -19.16
C PRO A 151 19.54 -17.88 -18.74
N ASP A 152 20.64 -17.40 -19.29
CA ASP A 152 22.01 -17.83 -19.00
C ASP A 152 22.61 -17.12 -17.78
N LEU A 153 21.90 -16.12 -17.21
CA LEU A 153 22.37 -15.36 -16.07
C LEU A 153 21.51 -15.64 -14.82
N PRO A 154 22.11 -15.60 -13.61
CA PRO A 154 21.36 -15.64 -12.38
C PRO A 154 20.51 -14.37 -12.23
N SER A 155 19.36 -14.48 -11.57
CA SER A 155 18.50 -13.32 -11.32
C SER A 155 19.16 -12.36 -10.33
N VAL A 156 19.19 -11.08 -10.66
CA VAL A 156 19.73 -10.00 -9.82
C VAL A 156 18.59 -9.16 -9.29
N SER A 157 18.57 -8.93 -7.98
CA SER A 157 17.62 -8.01 -7.35
C SER A 157 18.24 -6.62 -7.14
N ILE A 158 17.40 -5.62 -7.01
CA ILE A 158 17.87 -4.26 -6.72
C ILE A 158 18.61 -4.17 -5.37
N LYS A 159 18.25 -5.02 -4.43
CA LYS A 159 18.95 -5.14 -3.14
C LYS A 159 20.39 -5.61 -3.32
N ASP A 160 20.62 -6.60 -4.18
CA ASP A 160 21.96 -7.13 -4.44
C ASP A 160 22.87 -6.05 -5.05
N ILE A 161 22.30 -5.19 -5.92
CA ILE A 161 23.02 -4.05 -6.52
C ILE A 161 23.51 -3.06 -5.46
N TYR A 162 22.66 -2.73 -4.49
CA TYR A 162 23.04 -1.78 -3.43
C TYR A 162 24.03 -2.39 -2.42
N GLN A 163 23.91 -3.70 -2.15
CA GLN A 163 24.84 -4.38 -1.24
C GLN A 163 26.19 -4.69 -1.90
N HIS A 164 26.20 -4.83 -3.24
CA HIS A 164 27.38 -5.15 -4.04
C HIS A 164 27.54 -4.14 -5.18
N PRO A 165 28.04 -2.92 -4.91
CA PRO A 165 28.00 -1.80 -5.83
C PRO A 165 29.03 -1.84 -6.97
N THR A 166 29.65 -2.99 -7.23
CA THR A 166 30.57 -3.25 -8.36
C THR A 166 30.24 -4.58 -9.04
N ILE A 167 30.55 -4.71 -10.33
CA ILE A 167 30.33 -5.98 -11.07
C ILE A 167 31.06 -7.13 -10.40
N ARG A 168 32.29 -6.91 -9.93
CA ARG A 168 33.10 -7.97 -9.28
C ARG A 168 32.44 -8.47 -8.00
N SER A 169 32.04 -7.59 -7.10
CA SER A 169 31.39 -7.98 -5.83
C SER A 169 30.06 -8.66 -6.08
N LEU A 170 29.29 -8.16 -7.05
CA LEU A 170 28.01 -8.75 -7.45
C LEU A 170 28.19 -10.15 -8.03
N ALA A 171 29.12 -10.34 -8.98
CA ALA A 171 29.37 -11.64 -9.62
C ALA A 171 29.87 -12.69 -8.62
N THR A 172 30.73 -12.31 -7.68
CA THR A 172 31.22 -13.18 -6.59
C THR A 172 30.05 -13.72 -5.78
N THR A 173 29.19 -12.82 -5.28
CA THR A 173 28.03 -13.21 -4.46
C THR A 173 27.04 -14.08 -5.24
N LEU A 174 26.78 -13.76 -6.51
CA LEU A 174 25.89 -14.55 -7.35
C LEU A 174 26.45 -15.96 -7.62
N THR A 175 27.76 -16.10 -7.72
CA THR A 175 28.43 -17.40 -7.92
C THR A 175 28.38 -18.23 -6.63
N GLU A 176 28.55 -17.61 -5.47
CA GLU A 176 28.48 -18.28 -4.17
C GLU A 176 27.04 -18.67 -3.79
N ALA A 177 26.07 -17.86 -4.20
CA ALA A 177 24.63 -18.06 -3.94
C ALA A 177 23.97 -19.03 -4.95
N ALA A 178 24.68 -19.56 -5.94
CA ALA A 178 24.11 -20.47 -6.94
C ALA A 178 23.52 -21.72 -6.24
N PRO A 179 22.19 -21.84 -6.08
CA PRO A 179 21.58 -22.98 -5.45
C PRO A 179 21.65 -24.16 -6.41
N ALA A 180 21.77 -25.36 -5.85
CA ALA A 180 21.44 -26.57 -6.55
C ALA A 180 20.09 -26.38 -7.28
N THR A 181 20.09 -26.60 -8.57
CA THR A 181 18.92 -26.57 -9.46
C THR A 181 17.72 -27.22 -8.77
N VAL A 182 16.80 -26.41 -8.28
CA VAL A 182 15.47 -26.89 -7.93
C VAL A 182 14.80 -27.25 -9.27
N PRO A 183 14.35 -28.49 -9.48
CA PRO A 183 13.63 -28.82 -10.69
C PRO A 183 12.39 -27.95 -10.73
N SER A 184 12.19 -27.26 -11.84
CA SER A 184 10.95 -26.57 -12.16
C SER A 184 9.84 -27.66 -12.17
N SER A 185 9.20 -27.85 -11.04
CA SER A 185 7.92 -28.54 -11.00
C SER A 185 6.97 -27.68 -11.82
N ASP A 186 6.49 -28.26 -12.91
CA ASP A 186 5.38 -27.74 -13.70
C ASP A 186 4.35 -27.16 -12.73
N PRO A 187 4.00 -25.88 -12.76
CA PRO A 187 3.00 -25.34 -11.89
C PRO A 187 1.72 -26.08 -12.26
N GLY A 188 1.30 -27.01 -11.37
CA GLY A 188 0.01 -27.65 -11.51
C GLY A 188 -0.99 -26.55 -11.79
N SER A 189 -1.48 -26.49 -13.01
CA SER A 189 -2.37 -25.47 -13.51
C SER A 189 -3.58 -25.37 -12.59
N ILE A 190 -3.52 -24.45 -11.62
CA ILE A 190 -4.74 -23.98 -10.97
C ILE A 190 -5.53 -23.35 -12.11
N GLU A 191 -6.50 -24.08 -12.61
CA GLU A 191 -7.39 -23.64 -13.70
C GLU A 191 -7.91 -22.25 -13.29
N ALA A 192 -7.44 -21.21 -14.00
CA ALA A 192 -7.87 -19.85 -13.73
C ALA A 192 -9.40 -19.82 -13.79
N PRO A 193 -10.08 -19.30 -12.78
CA PRO A 193 -11.54 -19.33 -12.74
C PRO A 193 -12.09 -18.67 -13.99
N LYS A 194 -13.08 -19.29 -14.63
CA LYS A 194 -13.71 -18.75 -15.84
C LYS A 194 -14.12 -17.30 -15.58
N PRO A 195 -13.73 -16.36 -16.43
CA PRO A 195 -14.07 -14.95 -16.26
C PRO A 195 -15.61 -14.81 -16.17
N ALA A 196 -16.08 -13.86 -15.35
CA ALA A 196 -17.50 -13.60 -15.22
C ALA A 196 -18.12 -13.21 -16.56
N SER A 197 -19.33 -13.70 -16.82
CA SER A 197 -20.08 -13.29 -18.01
C SER A 197 -20.46 -11.80 -17.94
N THR A 198 -20.68 -11.18 -19.09
CA THR A 198 -21.12 -9.77 -19.15
C THR A 198 -22.43 -9.57 -18.38
N SER A 199 -23.36 -10.54 -18.44
CA SER A 199 -24.63 -10.48 -17.71
C SER A 199 -24.46 -10.55 -16.19
N GLU A 200 -23.58 -11.39 -15.68
CA GLU A 200 -23.25 -11.44 -14.24
C GLU A 200 -22.65 -10.12 -13.76
N TYR A 201 -21.74 -9.54 -14.55
CA TYR A 201 -21.12 -8.24 -14.24
C TYR A 201 -22.16 -7.12 -14.16
N PHE A 202 -23.08 -7.00 -15.13
CA PHE A 202 -24.17 -6.01 -15.11
C PHE A 202 -25.18 -6.27 -13.99
N LEU A 203 -25.56 -7.53 -13.76
CA LEU A 203 -26.49 -7.89 -12.69
C LEU A 203 -25.91 -7.52 -11.32
N CYS A 204 -24.63 -7.81 -11.08
CA CYS A 204 -23.93 -7.41 -9.85
C CYS A 204 -24.02 -5.88 -9.64
N GLY A 205 -23.68 -5.09 -10.66
CA GLY A 205 -23.78 -3.64 -10.58
C GLY A 205 -25.20 -3.12 -10.32
N ALA A 206 -26.19 -3.70 -10.97
CA ALA A 206 -27.60 -3.36 -10.76
C ALA A 206 -28.05 -3.65 -9.33
N LEU A 207 -27.69 -4.80 -8.77
CA LEU A 207 -28.02 -5.16 -7.39
C LEU A 207 -27.31 -4.27 -6.36
N GLN A 208 -26.04 -3.89 -6.60
CA GLN A 208 -25.32 -2.95 -5.76
C GLN A 208 -25.96 -1.56 -5.81
N PHE A 209 -26.35 -1.09 -7.00
CA PHE A 209 -27.05 0.18 -7.16
C PHE A 209 -28.42 0.19 -6.47
N LEU A 210 -29.22 -0.89 -6.63
CA LEU A 210 -30.49 -1.04 -5.94
C LEU A 210 -30.33 -1.09 -4.41
N SER A 211 -29.27 -1.72 -3.91
CA SER A 211 -28.95 -1.72 -2.48
C SER A 211 -28.63 -0.32 -1.98
N PHE A 212 -27.85 0.47 -2.72
CA PHE A 212 -27.57 1.86 -2.43
C PHE A 212 -28.84 2.71 -2.43
N LEU A 213 -29.71 2.52 -3.43
CA LEU A 213 -30.98 3.25 -3.54
C LEU A 213 -31.91 2.91 -2.36
N GLY A 214 -32.04 1.62 -2.02
CA GLY A 214 -32.84 1.19 -0.86
C GLY A 214 -32.33 1.77 0.45
N TYR A 215 -31.03 1.75 0.67
CA TYR A 215 -30.42 2.38 1.85
C TYR A 215 -30.65 3.89 1.89
N SER A 216 -30.44 4.58 0.79
CA SER A 216 -30.65 6.03 0.68
C SER A 216 -32.10 6.42 0.91
N TYR A 217 -33.04 5.62 0.39
CA TYR A 217 -34.48 5.85 0.62
C TYR A 217 -34.85 5.70 2.09
N VAL A 218 -34.40 4.64 2.75
CA VAL A 218 -34.70 4.43 4.19
C VAL A 218 -34.04 5.53 5.03
N ALA A 219 -32.79 5.91 4.72
CA ALA A 219 -32.10 6.99 5.42
C ALA A 219 -32.84 8.34 5.25
N ALA A 220 -33.31 8.66 4.03
CA ALA A 220 -34.11 9.84 3.76
C ALA A 220 -35.44 9.85 4.51
N LEU A 221 -36.14 8.72 4.55
CA LEU A 221 -37.38 8.58 5.29
C LEU A 221 -37.20 8.84 6.78
N VAL A 222 -36.16 8.23 7.39
CA VAL A 222 -35.88 8.44 8.83
C VAL A 222 -35.48 9.89 9.11
N ALA A 223 -34.66 10.49 8.25
CA ALA A 223 -34.21 11.88 8.41
C ALA A 223 -35.41 12.86 8.35
N ILE A 224 -36.31 12.67 7.38
CA ILE A 224 -37.47 13.56 7.22
C ILE A 224 -38.46 13.40 8.37
N ARG A 225 -38.82 12.15 8.70
CA ARG A 225 -39.75 11.91 9.84
C ARG A 225 -39.18 12.41 11.16
N GLY A 226 -37.86 12.25 11.33
CA GLY A 226 -37.18 12.83 12.49
C GLY A 226 -37.20 14.35 12.52
N PHE A 227 -36.93 14.98 11.36
CA PHE A 227 -37.01 16.44 11.24
C PHE A 227 -38.44 16.95 11.49
N GLU A 228 -39.48 16.40 10.84
CA GLU A 228 -40.90 16.76 11.07
C GLU A 228 -41.26 16.64 12.54
N TRP A 229 -40.76 15.61 13.24
CA TRP A 229 -41.03 15.42 14.67
C TRP A 229 -40.36 16.48 15.56
N ILE A 230 -39.12 16.89 15.23
CA ILE A 230 -38.38 17.90 16.01
C ILE A 230 -38.97 19.29 15.78
N THR A 231 -39.36 19.63 14.54
CA THR A 231 -39.95 20.97 14.23
C THR A 231 -41.26 21.26 14.99
N THR A 232 -41.98 20.24 15.46
CA THR A 232 -43.18 20.41 16.30
C THR A 232 -42.87 20.68 17.79
N SER A 233 -41.59 20.91 18.13
CA SER A 233 -41.15 21.15 19.51
C SER A 233 -41.62 22.51 20.05
N SER A 234 -41.86 22.56 21.38
CA SER A 234 -42.39 23.74 22.07
C SER A 234 -41.30 24.67 22.66
N GLY A 235 -40.02 24.34 22.49
CA GLY A 235 -38.90 25.14 23.00
C GLY A 235 -37.55 24.42 22.99
N VAL A 236 -36.49 25.10 23.39
CA VAL A 236 -35.10 24.62 23.31
C VAL A 236 -34.88 23.32 24.07
N VAL A 237 -35.53 23.15 25.24
CA VAL A 237 -35.41 21.91 26.02
C VAL A 237 -36.09 20.75 25.30
N ASP A 238 -37.22 20.96 24.66
CA ASP A 238 -37.95 19.96 23.91
C ASP A 238 -37.18 19.59 22.63
N ILE A 239 -36.56 20.58 21.94
CA ILE A 239 -35.63 20.35 20.82
C ILE A 239 -34.48 19.44 21.26
N TYR A 240 -33.86 19.75 22.39
CA TYR A 240 -32.78 18.94 22.94
C TYR A 240 -33.20 17.49 23.24
N LEU A 241 -34.30 17.31 23.93
CA LEU A 241 -34.81 15.98 24.32
C LEU A 241 -35.19 15.13 23.10
N ARG A 242 -35.90 15.72 22.13
CA ARG A 242 -36.25 15.01 20.88
C ARG A 242 -35.03 14.71 20.05
N SER A 243 -34.08 15.63 19.97
CA SER A 243 -32.79 15.41 19.29
C SER A 243 -31.98 14.31 19.96
N ALA A 244 -31.99 14.24 21.30
CA ALA A 244 -31.32 13.16 22.04
C ALA A 244 -31.98 11.80 21.79
N LEU A 245 -33.32 11.74 21.83
CA LEU A 245 -34.06 10.50 21.53
C LEU A 245 -33.87 10.04 20.09
N LEU A 246 -34.03 10.93 19.12
CA LEU A 246 -33.81 10.62 17.70
C LEU A 246 -32.36 10.20 17.44
N GLY A 247 -31.41 10.94 18.00
CA GLY A 247 -29.98 10.64 17.87
C GLY A 247 -29.63 9.29 18.49
N ALA A 248 -30.13 8.98 19.68
CA ALA A 248 -29.91 7.70 20.35
C ALA A 248 -30.55 6.53 19.58
N ALA A 249 -31.80 6.68 19.15
CA ALA A 249 -32.50 5.66 18.36
C ALA A 249 -31.80 5.43 17.02
N GLY A 250 -31.44 6.49 16.30
CA GLY A 250 -30.69 6.44 15.05
C GLY A 250 -29.33 5.80 15.21
N PHE A 251 -28.58 6.18 16.23
CA PHE A 251 -27.28 5.58 16.55
C PHE A 251 -27.39 4.08 16.82
N LEU A 252 -28.34 3.66 17.66
CA LEU A 252 -28.57 2.26 17.97
C LEU A 252 -29.00 1.46 16.75
N ALA A 253 -29.88 2.02 15.91
CA ALA A 253 -30.29 1.40 14.65
C ALA A 253 -29.10 1.24 13.69
N MET A 254 -28.33 2.30 13.47
CA MET A 254 -27.14 2.26 12.60
C MET A 254 -26.02 1.36 13.15
N ALA A 255 -25.88 1.22 14.46
CA ALA A 255 -24.91 0.33 15.09
C ALA A 255 -25.32 -1.14 14.99
N SER A 256 -26.61 -1.46 15.18
CA SER A 256 -27.13 -2.83 15.18
C SER A 256 -27.42 -3.38 13.78
N PHE A 257 -27.84 -2.53 12.85
CA PHE A 257 -28.22 -2.97 11.50
C PHE A 257 -27.09 -3.71 10.74
N PRO A 258 -25.83 -3.24 10.71
CA PRO A 258 -24.73 -3.99 10.07
C PRO A 258 -24.46 -5.33 10.73
N ILE A 259 -24.62 -5.45 12.04
CA ILE A 259 -24.47 -6.71 12.78
C ILE A 259 -25.56 -7.68 12.34
N LEU A 260 -26.82 -7.25 12.35
CA LEU A 260 -27.95 -8.07 11.89
C LEU A 260 -27.79 -8.47 10.42
N ALA A 261 -27.43 -7.53 9.55
CA ALA A 261 -27.21 -7.78 8.14
C ALA A 261 -26.12 -8.84 7.90
N LYS A 262 -25.03 -8.79 8.66
CA LYS A 262 -23.97 -9.83 8.59
C LYS A 262 -24.52 -11.19 8.96
N TRP A 263 -25.25 -11.30 10.07
CA TRP A 263 -25.79 -12.60 10.51
C TRP A 263 -26.88 -13.15 9.60
N VAL A 264 -27.69 -12.29 8.96
CA VAL A 264 -28.76 -12.71 8.04
C VAL A 264 -28.21 -13.06 6.65
N LEU A 265 -27.29 -12.26 6.09
CA LEU A 265 -26.82 -12.44 4.71
C LEU A 265 -25.69 -13.45 4.58
N ILE A 266 -24.85 -13.58 5.60
CA ILE A 266 -23.66 -14.42 5.58
C ILE A 266 -23.74 -15.52 6.63
N GLY A 267 -24.20 -15.23 7.86
CA GLY A 267 -24.07 -16.12 8.99
C GLY A 267 -22.64 -16.12 9.54
N ARG A 268 -22.01 -17.30 9.63
CA ARG A 268 -20.62 -17.45 10.05
C ARG A 268 -19.69 -17.48 8.84
N TRP A 269 -18.66 -16.65 8.88
CA TRP A 269 -17.58 -16.71 7.90
C TRP A 269 -16.82 -18.03 8.05
N GLN A 270 -16.51 -18.64 6.89
CA GLN A 270 -15.65 -19.82 6.79
C GLN A 270 -14.56 -19.56 5.77
N PRO A 271 -13.41 -20.25 5.82
CA PRO A 271 -12.44 -20.23 4.74
C PRO A 271 -13.09 -20.71 3.44
N GLN A 272 -13.15 -19.84 2.45
CA GLN A 272 -13.80 -20.11 1.17
C GLN A 272 -13.31 -19.19 0.06
N GLN A 273 -13.66 -19.54 -1.17
CA GLN A 273 -13.42 -18.73 -2.35
C GLN A 273 -14.75 -18.25 -2.92
N ILE A 274 -14.93 -16.94 -2.99
CA ILE A 274 -16.14 -16.32 -3.53
C ILE A 274 -15.79 -15.70 -4.88
N ARG A 275 -16.43 -16.16 -5.96
CA ARG A 275 -16.22 -15.60 -7.29
C ARG A 275 -16.71 -14.15 -7.33
N ILE A 276 -15.84 -13.23 -7.73
CA ILE A 276 -16.17 -11.81 -7.92
C ILE A 276 -17.23 -11.68 -9.00
N TRP A 277 -18.14 -10.73 -8.84
CA TRP A 277 -19.31 -10.45 -9.66
C TRP A 277 -20.48 -11.48 -9.55
N SER A 278 -20.36 -12.47 -8.65
CA SER A 278 -21.46 -13.41 -8.34
C SER A 278 -22.45 -12.82 -7.33
N LEU A 279 -23.61 -13.48 -7.15
CA LEU A 279 -24.59 -13.13 -6.08
C LEU A 279 -23.99 -13.30 -4.67
N ALA A 280 -23.09 -14.27 -4.48
CA ALA A 280 -22.37 -14.43 -3.23
C ALA A 280 -21.45 -13.22 -2.96
N TYR A 281 -20.81 -12.69 -4.02
CA TYR A 281 -20.03 -11.47 -3.93
C TYR A 281 -20.88 -10.24 -3.59
N VAL A 282 -22.09 -10.11 -4.15
CA VAL A 282 -23.00 -9.00 -3.79
C VAL A 282 -23.31 -9.00 -2.29
N ARG A 283 -23.61 -10.19 -1.71
CA ARG A 283 -23.82 -10.33 -0.25
C ARG A 283 -22.58 -9.94 0.56
N PHE A 284 -21.40 -10.41 0.12
CA PHE A 284 -20.12 -10.02 0.71
C PHE A 284 -19.93 -8.50 0.68
N TRP A 285 -20.14 -7.86 -0.47
CA TRP A 285 -19.96 -6.40 -0.65
C TRP A 285 -20.94 -5.59 0.20
N ILE A 286 -22.22 -5.98 0.29
CA ILE A 286 -23.20 -5.31 1.16
C ILE A 286 -22.74 -5.35 2.62
N VAL A 287 -22.38 -6.53 3.13
CA VAL A 287 -21.92 -6.69 4.51
C VAL A 287 -20.64 -5.90 4.75
N LYS A 288 -19.67 -5.97 3.84
CA LYS A 288 -18.42 -5.19 3.92
C LYS A 288 -18.72 -3.70 4.05
N THR A 289 -19.53 -3.14 3.15
CA THR A 289 -19.87 -1.71 3.13
C THR A 289 -20.57 -1.29 4.41
N LEU A 290 -21.53 -2.06 4.89
CA LEU A 290 -22.24 -1.78 6.13
C LEU A 290 -21.35 -1.86 7.36
N VAL A 291 -20.49 -2.88 7.45
CA VAL A 291 -19.56 -3.06 8.57
C VAL A 291 -18.55 -1.92 8.65
N GLN A 292 -18.00 -1.48 7.51
CA GLN A 292 -17.06 -0.36 7.46
C GLN A 292 -17.72 0.99 7.78
N SER A 293 -19.01 1.15 7.46
CA SER A 293 -19.77 2.38 7.71
C SER A 293 -20.42 2.46 9.09
N ASN A 294 -20.20 1.47 9.96
CA ASN A 294 -20.82 1.41 11.29
C ASN A 294 -20.31 2.55 12.21
N PRO A 295 -21.19 3.31 12.89
CA PRO A 295 -20.78 4.38 13.78
C PRO A 295 -19.93 3.91 14.97
N LEU A 296 -19.94 2.62 15.32
CA LEU A 296 -19.05 2.06 16.36
C LEU A 296 -17.56 2.10 15.96
N VAL A 297 -17.23 2.29 14.70
CA VAL A 297 -15.86 2.55 14.23
C VAL A 297 -15.29 3.86 14.78
N LEU A 298 -16.13 4.82 15.15
CA LEU A 298 -15.72 6.05 15.83
C LEU A 298 -15.07 5.79 17.22
N PHE A 299 -15.35 4.62 17.81
CA PHE A 299 -14.84 4.19 19.11
C PHE A 299 -13.58 3.30 19.00
N VAL A 300 -12.89 3.31 17.88
CA VAL A 300 -11.58 2.65 17.73
C VAL A 300 -10.64 3.07 18.86
N GLY A 301 -9.95 2.08 19.47
CA GLY A 301 -9.14 2.25 20.66
C GLY A 301 -9.94 2.20 21.98
N SER A 302 -11.25 2.03 21.95
CA SER A 302 -12.13 1.90 23.12
C SER A 302 -12.62 0.45 23.28
N PRO A 303 -13.00 0.02 24.48
CA PRO A 303 -13.64 -1.29 24.68
C PRO A 303 -14.95 -1.48 23.87
N LEU A 304 -15.64 -0.39 23.51
CA LEU A 304 -16.84 -0.45 22.66
C LEU A 304 -16.54 -1.03 21.28
N TYR A 305 -15.40 -0.71 20.70
CA TYR A 305 -15.01 -1.26 19.42
C TYR A 305 -14.73 -2.77 19.49
N VAL A 306 -14.12 -3.22 20.58
CA VAL A 306 -13.93 -4.66 20.84
C VAL A 306 -15.27 -5.39 20.96
N LEU A 307 -16.26 -4.80 21.68
CA LEU A 307 -17.62 -5.36 21.76
C LEU A 307 -18.28 -5.45 20.38
N TYR A 308 -18.09 -4.45 19.53
CA TYR A 308 -18.58 -4.46 18.16
C TYR A 308 -17.99 -5.63 17.35
N LEU A 309 -16.68 -5.85 17.39
CA LEU A 309 -16.05 -6.96 16.70
C LEU A 309 -16.52 -8.33 17.23
N ARG A 310 -16.72 -8.45 18.54
CA ARG A 310 -17.30 -9.66 19.15
C ARG A 310 -18.74 -9.89 18.68
N ALA A 311 -19.56 -8.83 18.58
CA ALA A 311 -20.93 -8.95 18.08
C ALA A 311 -20.98 -9.38 16.60
N LEU A 312 -19.96 -9.05 15.84
CA LEU A 312 -19.77 -9.53 14.46
C LEU A 312 -19.24 -10.97 14.38
N GLY A 313 -18.84 -11.59 15.50
CA GLY A 313 -18.37 -12.97 15.55
C GLY A 313 -16.87 -13.16 15.79
N ALA A 314 -16.08 -12.08 15.92
CA ALA A 314 -14.64 -12.19 16.20
C ALA A 314 -14.38 -12.74 17.60
N LYS A 315 -13.40 -13.63 17.72
CA LYS A 315 -12.89 -14.16 19.00
C LYS A 315 -11.81 -13.20 19.53
N VAL A 316 -12.23 -12.21 20.32
CA VAL A 316 -11.32 -11.21 20.88
C VAL A 316 -11.22 -11.37 22.39
N GLY A 317 -10.02 -11.52 22.89
CA GLY A 317 -9.68 -11.72 24.30
C GLY A 317 -9.95 -10.49 25.18
N ARG A 318 -9.59 -10.60 26.47
CA ARG A 318 -9.75 -9.51 27.43
C ARG A 318 -8.58 -8.53 27.33
N GLY A 319 -8.84 -7.26 27.53
CA GLY A 319 -7.78 -6.28 27.56
C GLY A 319 -7.15 -5.90 26.20
N VAL A 320 -7.67 -6.37 25.11
CA VAL A 320 -7.18 -6.06 23.76
C VAL A 320 -7.35 -4.58 23.45
N LEU A 321 -6.31 -3.96 22.87
CA LEU A 321 -6.30 -2.59 22.39
C LEU A 321 -6.16 -2.58 20.86
N ILE A 322 -7.16 -2.08 20.13
CA ILE A 322 -7.12 -1.96 18.68
C ILE A 322 -7.20 -0.48 18.31
N LEU A 323 -6.13 0.06 17.71
CA LEU A 323 -6.03 1.47 17.29
C LEU A 323 -6.22 1.64 15.79
N SER A 324 -6.19 0.55 15.00
CA SER A 324 -6.41 0.59 13.56
C SER A 324 -7.88 0.85 13.21
N ARG A 325 -8.10 1.74 12.23
CA ARG A 325 -9.41 2.04 11.65
C ARG A 325 -9.77 1.11 10.48
N ASN A 326 -8.84 0.28 10.04
CA ASN A 326 -9.10 -0.74 9.02
C ASN A 326 -9.90 -1.87 9.66
N VAL A 327 -11.23 -1.87 9.41
CA VAL A 327 -12.15 -2.81 10.05
C VAL A 327 -12.03 -4.19 9.42
N PRO A 328 -11.77 -5.26 10.20
CA PRO A 328 -11.77 -6.63 9.69
C PRO A 328 -13.19 -7.02 9.25
N ILE A 329 -13.30 -7.68 8.11
CA ILE A 329 -14.60 -8.04 7.51
C ILE A 329 -15.00 -9.48 7.85
N CYS A 330 -14.07 -10.42 7.68
CA CYS A 330 -14.31 -11.83 7.95
C CYS A 330 -14.07 -12.15 9.45
N THR A 331 -14.89 -11.53 10.29
CA THR A 331 -14.68 -11.46 11.75
C THR A 331 -14.68 -12.82 12.45
N ASP A 332 -15.47 -13.82 11.99
CA ASP A 332 -15.44 -15.17 12.59
C ASP A 332 -14.11 -15.91 12.38
N LEU A 333 -13.32 -15.47 11.39
CA LEU A 333 -11.99 -16.00 11.10
C LEU A 333 -10.88 -15.27 11.85
N LEU A 334 -11.25 -14.27 12.68
CA LEU A 334 -10.31 -13.48 13.45
C LEU A 334 -10.29 -13.93 14.91
N THR A 335 -9.12 -14.34 15.37
CA THR A 335 -8.85 -14.67 16.79
C THR A 335 -7.77 -13.76 17.31
N ILE A 336 -8.02 -13.06 18.41
CA ILE A 336 -7.06 -12.17 19.10
C ILE A 336 -7.01 -12.53 20.56
N GLY A 337 -5.83 -12.90 21.07
CA GLY A 337 -5.59 -13.27 22.45
C GLY A 337 -5.71 -12.10 23.43
N ASP A 338 -5.73 -12.42 24.72
CA ASP A 338 -5.79 -11.44 25.82
C ASP A 338 -4.58 -10.49 25.76
N GLY A 339 -4.76 -9.23 26.12
CA GLY A 339 -3.66 -8.27 26.24
C GLY A 339 -3.03 -7.78 24.93
N THR A 340 -3.44 -8.29 23.77
CA THR A 340 -2.87 -7.96 22.47
C THR A 340 -3.11 -6.51 22.08
N VAL A 341 -2.09 -5.88 21.46
CA VAL A 341 -2.12 -4.48 21.00
C VAL A 341 -1.95 -4.45 19.48
N ILE A 342 -2.92 -3.88 18.77
CA ILE A 342 -2.86 -3.59 17.33
C ILE A 342 -2.80 -2.08 17.15
N ARG A 343 -1.69 -1.60 16.57
CA ARG A 343 -1.45 -0.16 16.40
C ARG A 343 -2.20 0.41 15.19
N LYS A 344 -1.95 1.68 14.85
CA LYS A 344 -2.69 2.40 13.80
C LYS A 344 -2.33 1.85 12.41
N ASP A 345 -3.27 2.04 11.48
CA ASP A 345 -3.10 1.78 10.05
C ASP A 345 -2.70 0.33 9.68
N CYS A 346 -3.03 -0.64 10.56
CA CYS A 346 -2.82 -2.06 10.30
C CYS A 346 -3.96 -2.64 9.46
N PHE A 347 -3.62 -3.49 8.48
CA PHE A 347 -4.57 -4.30 7.72
C PHE A 347 -4.58 -5.73 8.25
N PHE A 348 -5.73 -6.22 8.70
CA PHE A 348 -5.96 -7.60 9.18
C PHE A 348 -7.38 -8.04 8.82
N LEU A 349 -7.68 -8.00 7.51
CA LEU A 349 -9.05 -8.00 6.97
C LEU A 349 -9.73 -9.37 7.03
N GLY A 350 -8.96 -10.48 7.09
CA GLY A 350 -9.47 -11.86 7.01
C GLY A 350 -9.93 -12.24 5.60
N TYR A 351 -9.66 -11.42 4.59
CA TYR A 351 -9.86 -11.72 3.17
C TYR A 351 -8.83 -10.99 2.30
N ARG A 352 -8.66 -11.52 1.09
CA ARG A 352 -7.96 -10.84 -0.01
C ARG A 352 -8.67 -11.14 -1.33
N ALA A 353 -8.53 -10.27 -2.30
CA ALA A 353 -8.93 -10.55 -3.68
C ALA A 353 -7.72 -11.08 -4.46
N HIS A 354 -7.89 -12.20 -5.14
CA HIS A 354 -6.84 -12.84 -5.93
C HIS A 354 -7.43 -13.51 -7.17
N ALA A 355 -6.89 -13.20 -8.35
CA ALA A 355 -7.29 -13.82 -9.62
C ALA A 355 -8.81 -13.89 -9.84
N GLY A 356 -9.56 -12.81 -9.55
CA GLY A 356 -11.01 -12.75 -9.73
C GLY A 356 -11.84 -13.46 -8.64
N LEU A 357 -11.20 -13.86 -7.53
CA LEU A 357 -11.82 -14.49 -6.37
C LEU A 357 -11.61 -13.67 -5.11
N ILE A 358 -12.57 -13.58 -4.23
CA ILE A 358 -12.38 -13.21 -2.83
C ILE A 358 -12.02 -14.49 -2.07
N GLN A 359 -10.82 -14.55 -1.53
CA GLN A 359 -10.35 -15.62 -0.66
C GLN A 359 -10.47 -15.17 0.79
N THR A 360 -11.14 -15.97 1.62
CA THR A 360 -11.27 -15.71 3.06
C THR A 360 -10.44 -16.73 3.82
N GLY A 361 -9.72 -16.30 4.87
CA GLY A 361 -8.85 -17.16 5.65
C GLY A 361 -8.67 -16.65 7.08
N ALA A 362 -8.11 -17.50 7.94
CA ALA A 362 -7.94 -17.23 9.36
C ALA A 362 -6.79 -16.23 9.60
N VAL A 363 -6.98 -15.37 10.62
CA VAL A 363 -5.93 -14.53 11.21
C VAL A 363 -5.95 -14.76 12.70
N THR A 364 -4.85 -15.31 13.23
CA THR A 364 -4.74 -15.62 14.66
C THR A 364 -3.59 -14.85 15.29
N LEU A 365 -3.91 -14.06 16.31
CA LEU A 365 -2.96 -13.32 17.13
C LEU A 365 -3.03 -13.87 18.57
N GLY A 366 -1.91 -14.30 19.12
CA GLY A 366 -1.78 -14.84 20.47
C GLY A 366 -2.03 -13.79 21.56
N LYS A 367 -1.81 -14.18 22.82
CA LYS A 367 -1.91 -13.30 23.98
C LYS A 367 -0.70 -12.38 24.06
N ASP A 368 -0.93 -11.16 24.59
CA ASP A 368 0.13 -10.16 24.79
C ASP A 368 0.97 -9.89 23.54
N ALA A 369 0.40 -10.12 22.36
CA ALA A 369 1.06 -9.85 21.08
C ALA A 369 1.03 -8.34 20.76
N LEU A 370 2.10 -7.85 20.13
CA LEU A 370 2.20 -6.47 19.65
C LEU A 370 2.27 -6.44 18.11
N VAL A 371 1.34 -5.73 17.50
CA VAL A 371 1.35 -5.43 16.05
C VAL A 371 1.67 -3.95 15.83
N GLY A 372 2.80 -3.67 15.19
CA GLY A 372 3.31 -2.32 14.89
C GLY A 372 2.42 -1.52 13.94
N GLU A 373 2.70 -0.23 13.77
CA GLU A 373 1.95 0.65 12.86
C GLU A 373 2.26 0.33 11.40
N MET A 374 1.28 0.57 10.53
CA MET A 374 1.39 0.38 9.07
C MET A 374 1.78 -1.05 8.68
N THR A 375 1.24 -2.04 9.40
CA THR A 375 1.48 -3.47 9.13
C THR A 375 0.37 -4.07 8.29
N VAL A 376 0.71 -5.09 7.49
CA VAL A 376 -0.25 -5.86 6.70
C VAL A 376 -0.19 -7.33 7.13
N ILE A 377 -1.31 -7.86 7.62
CA ILE A 377 -1.46 -9.27 8.01
C ILE A 377 -2.40 -9.92 7.01
N ASP A 378 -1.85 -10.83 6.19
CA ASP A 378 -2.62 -11.59 5.19
C ASP A 378 -3.41 -12.72 5.85
N ILE A 379 -4.25 -13.37 5.08
CA ILE A 379 -5.03 -14.55 5.50
C ILE A 379 -4.10 -15.73 5.82
N ASP A 380 -4.60 -16.67 6.61
CA ASP A 380 -3.90 -17.91 7.02
C ASP A 380 -2.55 -17.65 7.68
N THR A 381 -2.54 -16.68 8.61
CA THR A 381 -1.38 -16.28 9.39
C THR A 381 -1.60 -16.53 10.87
N TRP A 382 -0.50 -16.83 11.58
CA TRP A 382 -0.52 -17.07 13.00
C TRP A 382 0.63 -16.35 13.70
N MET A 383 0.31 -15.64 14.78
CA MET A 383 1.27 -15.07 15.72
C MET A 383 1.03 -15.69 17.08
N GLY A 384 2.07 -16.24 17.70
CA GLY A 384 2.04 -16.86 19.02
C GLY A 384 1.89 -15.89 20.18
N ASP A 385 1.89 -16.40 21.40
CA ASP A 385 1.78 -15.60 22.63
C ASP A 385 3.08 -14.77 22.85
N GLY A 386 2.95 -13.53 23.30
CA GLY A 386 4.08 -12.64 23.59
C GLY A 386 4.92 -12.22 22.37
N THR A 387 4.39 -12.39 21.18
CA THR A 387 5.10 -12.06 19.93
C THR A 387 5.05 -10.57 19.60
N GLN A 388 6.03 -10.09 18.83
CA GLN A 388 6.05 -8.71 18.34
C GLN A 388 6.22 -8.68 16.82
N LEU A 389 5.42 -7.86 16.14
CA LEU A 389 5.58 -7.51 14.74
C LEU A 389 5.91 -6.03 14.65
N GLY A 390 7.07 -5.69 14.10
CA GLY A 390 7.58 -4.32 13.99
C GLY A 390 6.69 -3.40 13.14
N HIS A 391 7.01 -2.10 13.14
CA HIS A 391 6.35 -1.13 12.24
C HIS A 391 6.66 -1.43 10.78
N ALA A 392 5.82 -0.99 9.85
CA ALA A 392 6.01 -1.14 8.39
C ALA A 392 6.42 -2.57 8.00
N SER A 393 5.72 -3.56 8.54
CA SER A 393 6.01 -4.99 8.36
C SER A 393 4.82 -5.72 7.76
N SER A 394 5.05 -6.89 7.15
CA SER A 394 3.94 -7.70 6.63
C SER A 394 4.11 -9.18 6.91
N LEU A 395 3.02 -9.83 7.33
CA LEU A 395 2.92 -11.27 7.38
C LEU A 395 2.18 -11.76 6.14
N HIS A 396 2.86 -12.55 5.33
CA HIS A 396 2.28 -13.18 4.14
C HIS A 396 1.57 -14.47 4.51
N ALA A 397 0.62 -14.90 3.66
CA ALA A 397 -0.14 -16.12 3.89
C ALA A 397 0.76 -17.33 4.17
N GLY A 398 0.42 -18.08 5.22
CA GLY A 398 1.17 -19.22 5.69
C GLY A 398 2.34 -18.91 6.61
N GLN A 399 2.66 -17.65 6.89
CA GLN A 399 3.69 -17.32 7.87
C GLN A 399 3.19 -17.53 9.32
N VAL A 400 4.08 -18.06 10.13
CA VAL A 400 3.87 -18.39 11.55
C VAL A 400 4.97 -17.74 12.36
N VAL A 401 4.61 -16.88 13.31
CA VAL A 401 5.54 -16.29 14.27
C VAL A 401 5.46 -17.10 15.58
N PRO A 402 6.52 -17.84 15.97
CA PRO A 402 6.50 -18.65 17.20
C PRO A 402 6.35 -17.81 18.47
N ASP A 403 5.90 -18.43 19.57
CA ASP A 403 5.70 -17.77 20.86
C ASP A 403 6.97 -17.03 21.33
N GLY A 404 6.79 -15.81 21.82
CA GLY A 404 7.86 -14.97 22.34
C GLY A 404 8.81 -14.38 21.28
N HIS A 405 8.65 -14.72 20.00
CA HIS A 405 9.52 -14.23 18.94
C HIS A 405 9.16 -12.80 18.48
N ARG A 406 10.18 -12.09 18.03
CA ARG A 406 10.07 -10.75 17.44
C ARG A 406 10.39 -10.83 15.96
N TRP A 407 9.51 -10.27 15.15
CA TRP A 407 9.66 -10.25 13.71
C TRP A 407 9.46 -8.83 13.18
N HIS A 408 10.14 -8.49 12.09
CA HIS A 408 9.91 -7.27 11.34
C HIS A 408 10.24 -7.43 9.85
N GLY A 409 9.81 -6.49 9.04
CA GLY A 409 10.10 -6.48 7.60
C GLY A 409 8.92 -6.90 6.74
N SER A 410 9.07 -6.77 5.44
CA SER A 410 8.08 -7.13 4.43
C SER A 410 8.75 -7.98 3.33
N PRO A 411 8.51 -9.32 3.30
CA PRO A 411 7.85 -10.12 4.32
C PRO A 411 8.61 -10.16 5.64
N ALA A 412 7.91 -10.36 6.76
CA ALA A 412 8.51 -10.32 8.08
C ALA A 412 9.51 -11.46 8.30
N GLN A 413 10.59 -11.14 9.02
CA GLN A 413 11.69 -12.02 9.36
C GLN A 413 12.02 -11.90 10.86
N PRO A 414 12.61 -12.93 11.50
CA PRO A 414 13.05 -12.86 12.88
C PRO A 414 14.00 -11.69 13.13
N THR A 415 13.89 -11.07 14.32
CA THR A 415 14.73 -9.96 14.77
C THR A 415 14.89 -9.96 16.28
N GLU A 416 15.96 -9.35 16.78
CA GLU A 416 16.17 -9.12 18.22
C GLU A 416 15.59 -7.78 18.70
N VAL A 417 15.16 -6.90 17.79
CA VAL A 417 14.66 -5.55 18.11
C VAL A 417 13.40 -5.61 18.96
N ASP A 418 13.39 -4.86 20.07
CA ASP A 418 12.25 -4.77 21.00
C ASP A 418 11.38 -3.54 20.68
N TYR A 419 10.16 -3.80 20.24
CA TYR A 419 9.17 -2.76 19.95
C TYR A 419 8.28 -2.40 21.13
N GLN A 420 8.37 -3.16 22.24
CA GLN A 420 7.59 -2.91 23.46
C GLN A 420 8.39 -2.09 24.47
N THR A 421 8.41 -0.79 24.29
CA THR A 421 9.25 0.16 25.04
C THR A 421 8.58 0.77 26.28
N VAL A 422 7.35 0.38 26.63
CA VAL A 422 6.55 0.96 27.71
C VAL A 422 6.17 -0.11 28.74
N GLU A 423 6.28 0.24 30.01
CA GLU A 423 5.86 -0.63 31.11
C GLU A 423 4.32 -0.65 31.26
N PRO A 424 3.74 -1.81 31.61
CA PRO A 424 2.32 -1.91 31.88
C PRO A 424 1.93 -1.14 33.15
N ALA A 425 0.74 -0.56 33.18
CA ALA A 425 0.16 0.09 34.34
C ALA A 425 -1.14 -0.59 34.80
N SER A 426 -1.56 -0.36 36.05
CA SER A 426 -2.81 -0.93 36.54
C SER A 426 -4.02 -0.37 35.76
N CYS A 427 -4.78 -1.25 35.11
CA CYS A 427 -5.97 -0.91 34.33
C CYS A 427 -7.08 -1.94 34.57
N GLY A 428 -7.88 -1.73 35.62
CA GLY A 428 -8.97 -2.62 35.99
C GLY A 428 -10.19 -2.57 35.05
N THR A 429 -11.03 -3.60 35.13
CA THR A 429 -12.25 -3.72 34.32
C THR A 429 -13.21 -2.56 34.56
N LEU A 430 -13.39 -2.12 35.82
CA LEU A 430 -14.27 -0.98 36.16
C LEU A 430 -13.86 0.28 35.40
N ARG A 431 -12.56 0.59 35.33
CA ARG A 431 -12.03 1.73 34.57
C ARG A 431 -12.39 1.67 33.10
N ARG A 432 -12.30 0.49 32.49
CA ARG A 432 -12.67 0.26 31.08
C ARG A 432 -14.17 0.47 30.84
N VAL A 433 -15.02 -0.04 31.76
CA VAL A 433 -16.47 0.10 31.67
C VAL A 433 -16.89 1.56 31.84
N VAL A 434 -16.34 2.26 32.84
CA VAL A 434 -16.64 3.68 33.08
C VAL A 434 -16.22 4.55 31.90
N TYR A 435 -15.04 4.28 31.32
CA TYR A 435 -14.56 5.00 30.15
C TYR A 435 -15.45 4.76 28.92
N ALA A 436 -15.79 3.51 28.63
CA ALA A 436 -16.66 3.14 27.52
C ALA A 436 -18.08 3.73 27.70
N GLY A 437 -18.63 3.63 28.88
CA GLY A 437 -19.92 4.25 29.22
C GLY A 437 -19.92 5.77 29.11
N GLY A 438 -18.85 6.42 29.60
CA GLY A 438 -18.68 7.86 29.47
C GLY A 438 -18.59 8.32 28.02
N GLN A 439 -17.86 7.60 27.16
CA GLN A 439 -17.80 7.91 25.72
C GLN A 439 -19.18 7.75 25.05
N LEU A 440 -19.90 6.67 25.35
CA LEU A 440 -21.22 6.43 24.80
C LEU A 440 -22.22 7.52 25.26
N LEU A 441 -22.21 7.85 26.55
CA LEU A 441 -23.05 8.92 27.08
C LEU A 441 -22.74 10.29 26.48
N THR A 442 -21.46 10.62 26.31
CA THR A 442 -21.04 11.86 25.62
C THR A 442 -21.55 11.88 24.18
N MET A 443 -21.52 10.75 23.48
CA MET A 443 -22.05 10.66 22.11
C MET A 443 -23.56 10.87 22.09
N LEU A 444 -24.30 10.16 22.95
CA LEU A 444 -25.77 10.14 22.93
C LEU A 444 -26.38 11.40 23.54
N LEU A 445 -25.79 11.96 24.60
CA LEU A 445 -26.38 13.07 25.37
C LEU A 445 -25.77 14.45 25.04
N LEU A 446 -24.58 14.47 24.38
CA LEU A 446 -23.94 15.74 24.04
C LEU A 446 -23.75 15.89 22.54
N SER A 447 -22.98 14.96 21.90
CA SER A 447 -22.55 15.15 20.51
C SER A 447 -23.73 15.09 19.52
N LEU A 448 -24.57 14.07 19.61
CA LEU A 448 -25.72 13.89 18.72
C LEU A 448 -26.80 14.95 18.94
N PRO A 449 -27.25 15.28 20.20
CA PRO A 449 -28.21 16.35 20.40
C PRO A 449 -27.72 17.71 19.95
N LEU A 450 -26.46 18.05 20.18
CA LEU A 450 -25.86 19.30 19.67
C LEU A 450 -25.83 19.35 18.15
N ALA A 451 -25.50 18.24 17.49
CA ALA A 451 -25.48 18.20 16.04
C ALA A 451 -26.87 18.31 15.43
N ILE A 452 -27.83 17.51 15.91
CA ILE A 452 -29.21 17.48 15.40
C ILE A 452 -29.97 18.73 15.80
N GLY A 453 -30.00 19.07 17.10
CA GLY A 453 -30.72 20.24 17.63
C GLY A 453 -30.09 21.56 17.19
N GLY A 454 -28.75 21.60 17.05
CA GLY A 454 -28.06 22.75 16.48
C GLY A 454 -28.39 22.96 15.00
N ALA A 455 -28.49 21.89 14.23
CA ALA A 455 -28.96 21.95 12.84
C ALA A 455 -30.40 22.46 12.75
N GLU A 456 -31.28 21.99 13.65
CA GLU A 456 -32.66 22.43 13.72
C GLU A 456 -32.77 23.94 14.02
N ILE A 457 -32.10 24.43 15.06
CA ILE A 457 -32.06 25.85 15.41
C ILE A 457 -31.54 26.69 14.24
N LEU A 458 -30.61 26.15 13.49
CA LEU A 458 -30.00 26.82 12.34
C LEU A 458 -30.98 26.88 11.16
N LEU A 459 -31.69 25.78 10.88
CA LEU A 459 -32.69 25.68 9.80
C LEU A 459 -33.94 26.53 10.12
N THR A 460 -34.26 26.76 11.39
CA THR A 460 -35.37 27.61 11.84
C THR A 460 -34.99 29.11 11.93
N ALA A 461 -33.73 29.48 11.68
CA ALA A 461 -33.30 30.88 11.60
C ALA A 461 -34.11 31.62 10.51
N PRO A 462 -34.62 32.83 10.76
CA PRO A 462 -35.60 33.48 9.88
C PRO A 462 -35.16 33.57 8.41
N ARG A 463 -33.88 33.85 8.15
CA ARG A 463 -33.34 33.92 6.78
C ARG A 463 -33.27 32.58 6.09
N VAL A 464 -32.90 31.51 6.84
CA VAL A 464 -32.82 30.16 6.28
C VAL A 464 -34.22 29.60 6.05
N GLN A 465 -35.13 29.84 7.00
CA GLN A 465 -36.53 29.46 6.87
C GLN A 465 -37.21 30.17 5.69
N ALA A 466 -36.93 31.45 5.44
CA ALA A 466 -37.42 32.18 4.28
C ALA A 466 -36.97 31.53 2.95
N LEU A 467 -35.75 31.01 2.86
CA LEU A 467 -35.26 30.27 1.70
C LEU A 467 -35.88 28.88 1.52
N LEU A 468 -36.28 28.24 2.62
CA LEU A 468 -36.92 26.92 2.60
C LEU A 468 -38.45 26.97 2.45
N SER A 469 -39.06 28.20 2.46
CA SER A 469 -40.50 28.36 2.32
C SER A 469 -40.92 28.09 0.87
N PRO A 470 -41.93 27.22 0.63
CA PRO A 470 -42.38 26.89 -0.73
C PRO A 470 -42.84 28.10 -1.56
N ALA A 471 -43.26 29.19 -0.90
CA ALA A 471 -43.68 30.43 -1.55
C ALA A 471 -42.49 31.30 -2.07
N ALA A 472 -41.25 31.01 -1.61
CA ALA A 472 -40.09 31.84 -1.93
C ALA A 472 -39.27 31.30 -3.13
N VAL A 473 -39.52 30.06 -3.57
CA VAL A 473 -38.75 29.45 -4.65
C VAL A 473 -39.31 29.88 -6.01
N THR A 474 -39.04 31.13 -6.37
CA THR A 474 -39.22 31.63 -7.74
C THR A 474 -37.88 31.53 -8.46
N PHE A 475 -37.69 30.47 -9.26
CA PHE A 475 -36.48 30.24 -10.04
C PHE A 475 -36.14 31.39 -11.00
N SER A 476 -37.01 32.33 -11.22
CA SER A 476 -36.80 33.54 -12.01
C SER A 476 -36.20 34.71 -11.22
N ASP A 477 -36.15 34.62 -9.86
CA ASP A 477 -35.66 35.71 -9.03
C ASP A 477 -34.15 35.57 -8.74
N GLN A 478 -33.38 36.58 -9.18
CA GLN A 478 -31.96 36.65 -8.90
C GLN A 478 -31.63 36.73 -7.40
N ALA A 479 -32.51 37.38 -6.61
CA ALA A 479 -32.32 37.51 -5.18
C ALA A 479 -32.25 36.15 -4.48
N PHE A 480 -33.06 35.17 -4.87
CA PHE A 480 -33.01 33.79 -4.37
C PHE A 480 -31.64 33.16 -4.50
N TYR A 481 -31.01 33.25 -5.69
CA TYR A 481 -29.69 32.65 -5.90
C TYR A 481 -28.59 33.35 -5.09
N LEU A 482 -28.68 34.67 -4.92
CA LEU A 482 -27.73 35.42 -4.09
C LEU A 482 -27.89 35.08 -2.60
N ASP A 483 -29.10 34.88 -2.12
CA ASP A 483 -29.37 34.48 -0.73
C ASP A 483 -28.82 33.07 -0.48
N VAL A 484 -29.06 32.11 -1.38
CA VAL A 484 -28.50 30.76 -1.29
C VAL A 484 -26.97 30.82 -1.35
N LEU A 485 -26.41 31.70 -2.18
CA LEU A 485 -24.95 31.88 -2.27
C LEU A 485 -24.39 32.41 -0.93
N ALA A 486 -25.01 33.42 -0.33
CA ALA A 486 -24.59 33.99 0.95
C ALA A 486 -24.70 32.96 2.09
N VAL A 487 -25.82 32.23 2.15
CA VAL A 487 -25.99 31.12 3.13
C VAL A 487 -24.96 30.03 2.93
N SER A 488 -24.72 29.58 1.67
CA SER A 488 -23.68 28.60 1.36
C SER A 488 -22.29 29.05 1.76
N PHE A 489 -21.98 30.35 1.59
CA PHE A 489 -20.71 30.93 2.03
C PHE A 489 -20.54 30.83 3.54
N LEU A 490 -21.57 31.24 4.28
CA LEU A 490 -21.54 31.22 5.76
C LEU A 490 -21.36 29.75 6.27
N PHE A 491 -22.11 28.82 5.73
CA PHE A 491 -22.08 27.42 6.16
C PHE A 491 -20.82 26.67 5.70
N PHE A 492 -20.15 27.11 4.66
CA PHE A 492 -18.89 26.53 4.21
C PHE A 492 -17.68 27.13 4.95
N PHE A 493 -17.56 28.46 4.95
CA PHE A 493 -16.39 29.14 5.54
C PHE A 493 -16.47 29.32 7.05
N GLY A 494 -17.67 29.45 7.61
CA GLY A 494 -17.88 29.61 9.06
C GLY A 494 -17.30 28.45 9.86
N PRO A 495 -17.64 27.19 9.57
CA PRO A 495 -17.05 26.01 10.23
C PRO A 495 -15.54 25.88 10.01
N ILE A 496 -15.01 26.29 8.86
CA ILE A 496 -13.55 26.27 8.60
C ILE A 496 -12.86 27.25 9.56
N LEU A 497 -13.32 28.49 9.64
CA LEU A 497 -12.75 29.50 10.52
C LEU A 497 -12.92 29.15 12.01
N GLY A 498 -14.12 28.75 12.41
CA GLY A 498 -14.38 28.29 13.77
C GLY A 498 -13.55 27.07 14.14
N GLY A 499 -13.44 26.11 13.21
CA GLY A 499 -12.60 24.92 13.34
C GLY A 499 -11.13 25.27 13.54
N LEU A 500 -10.59 26.22 12.77
CA LEU A 500 -9.21 26.68 12.94
C LEU A 500 -8.98 27.28 14.33
N VAL A 501 -9.92 28.10 14.84
CA VAL A 501 -9.83 28.66 16.21
C VAL A 501 -9.78 27.50 17.22
N VAL A 502 -10.68 26.52 17.11
CA VAL A 502 -10.73 25.37 18.01
C VAL A 502 -9.42 24.56 17.94
N ILE A 503 -8.94 24.26 16.72
CA ILE A 503 -7.74 23.46 16.49
C ILE A 503 -6.48 24.14 17.06
N PHE A 504 -6.37 25.45 16.98
CA PHE A 504 -5.22 26.17 17.49
C PHE A 504 -5.28 26.48 18.99
N THR A 505 -6.46 26.46 19.62
CA THR A 505 -6.63 26.82 21.03
C THR A 505 -6.81 25.61 21.94
N VAL A 506 -7.83 24.78 21.67
CA VAL A 506 -8.24 23.68 22.55
C VAL A 506 -7.12 22.66 22.78
N PRO A 507 -6.42 22.14 21.76
CA PRO A 507 -5.31 21.19 21.96
C PRO A 507 -4.17 21.76 22.79
N ARG A 508 -3.87 23.06 22.66
CA ARG A 508 -2.83 23.74 23.46
C ARG A 508 -3.16 23.75 24.94
N VAL A 509 -4.41 24.11 25.28
CA VAL A 509 -4.88 24.11 26.67
C VAL A 509 -4.82 22.69 27.24
N ILE A 510 -5.32 21.72 26.48
CA ILE A 510 -5.29 20.30 26.88
C ILE A 510 -3.85 19.81 27.09
N ASN A 511 -2.91 20.21 26.23
CA ASN A 511 -1.52 19.75 26.29
C ASN A 511 -0.81 20.22 27.57
N LEU A 512 -1.25 21.28 28.26
CA LEU A 512 -0.69 21.71 29.55
C LEU A 512 -0.82 20.64 30.62
N ALA A 513 -1.80 19.74 30.51
CA ALA A 513 -2.02 18.65 31.47
C ALA A 513 -1.14 17.40 31.21
N ILE A 514 -0.58 17.24 30.00
CA ILE A 514 0.14 16.05 29.58
C ILE A 514 1.64 16.29 29.68
N LYS A 515 2.36 15.46 30.43
CA LYS A 515 3.82 15.52 30.56
C LYS A 515 4.46 14.46 29.65
N PRO A 516 5.51 14.81 28.89
CA PRO A 516 6.26 13.84 28.11
C PRO A 516 6.99 12.83 29.02
N ASP A 517 7.30 11.67 28.46
CA ASP A 517 8.09 10.58 29.06
C ASP A 517 7.50 9.98 30.37
N LYS A 518 6.26 10.34 30.67
CA LYS A 518 5.51 9.76 31.78
C LYS A 518 4.57 8.66 31.28
N VAL A 519 4.57 7.53 32.00
CA VAL A 519 3.61 6.44 31.75
C VAL A 519 2.23 6.80 32.35
N TYR A 520 1.21 6.73 31.52
CA TYR A 520 -0.18 6.97 31.88
C TYR A 520 -1.01 5.70 31.68
N PRO A 521 -1.87 5.34 32.62
CA PRO A 521 -2.79 4.22 32.43
C PRO A 521 -3.86 4.57 31.38
N LEU A 522 -4.20 3.61 30.52
CA LEU A 522 -5.25 3.72 29.51
C LEU A 522 -6.64 3.93 30.14
N TYR A 523 -7.59 4.31 29.31
CA TYR A 523 -9.01 4.45 29.66
C TYR A 523 -9.27 5.40 30.85
N GLY A 524 -8.61 6.56 30.82
CA GLY A 524 -8.79 7.61 31.80
C GLY A 524 -8.75 9.01 31.20
N LEU A 525 -8.71 10.03 32.06
CA LEU A 525 -8.70 11.43 31.62
C LEU A 525 -7.55 11.73 30.67
N TYR A 526 -6.33 11.34 30.99
CA TYR A 526 -5.14 11.61 30.16
C TYR A 526 -5.20 10.91 28.79
N ASP A 527 -5.73 9.68 28.74
CA ASP A 527 -5.98 8.98 27.46
C ASP A 527 -7.04 9.73 26.63
N SER A 528 -8.13 10.19 27.26
CA SER A 528 -9.15 11.02 26.58
C SER A 528 -8.58 12.32 26.05
N LEU A 529 -7.77 13.02 26.85
CA LEU A 529 -7.13 14.28 26.47
C LEU A 529 -6.16 14.09 25.30
N HIS A 530 -5.31 13.07 25.39
CA HIS A 530 -4.37 12.71 24.31
C HIS A 530 -5.11 12.40 23.00
N ARG A 531 -6.13 11.54 23.02
CA ARG A 531 -6.92 11.19 21.85
C ARG A 531 -7.67 12.40 21.28
N THR A 532 -8.10 13.35 22.14
CA THR A 532 -8.72 14.59 21.68
C THR A 532 -7.72 15.48 20.96
N ILE A 533 -6.49 15.62 21.47
CA ILE A 533 -5.42 16.32 20.74
C ILE A 533 -5.21 15.68 19.36
N ALA A 534 -4.98 14.36 19.32
CA ALA A 534 -4.73 13.66 18.06
C ALA A 534 -5.90 13.81 17.06
N ARG A 535 -7.16 13.75 17.51
CA ARG A 535 -8.33 13.93 16.64
C ARG A 535 -8.46 15.34 16.08
N LEU A 536 -8.26 16.36 16.92
CA LEU A 536 -8.41 17.75 16.51
C LEU A 536 -7.28 18.21 15.60
N THR A 537 -6.06 17.75 15.83
CA THR A 537 -4.86 18.22 15.09
C THR A 537 -4.60 17.47 13.79
N ASN A 538 -5.13 16.26 13.59
CA ASN A 538 -5.05 15.49 12.33
C ASN A 538 -6.27 15.77 11.42
N SER A 539 -6.46 17.02 11.01
CA SER A 539 -7.53 17.40 10.09
C SER A 539 -7.13 17.10 8.64
N THR A 540 -7.70 16.06 8.05
CA THR A 540 -7.44 15.68 6.65
C THR A 540 -7.74 16.85 5.69
N PHE A 541 -8.84 17.58 5.89
CA PHE A 541 -9.20 18.72 5.05
C PHE A 541 -8.11 19.80 5.04
N LEU A 542 -7.53 20.13 6.21
CA LEU A 542 -6.49 21.16 6.31
C LEU A 542 -5.15 20.68 5.77
N THR A 543 -4.83 19.40 5.94
CA THR A 543 -3.63 18.81 5.32
C THR A 543 -3.75 18.75 3.80
N GLU A 544 -4.87 18.38 3.24
CA GLU A 544 -5.11 18.45 1.79
C GLU A 544 -5.07 19.90 1.27
N LEU A 545 -5.66 20.85 2.01
CA LEU A 545 -5.68 22.26 1.65
C LEU A 545 -4.27 22.89 1.62
N LEU A 546 -3.44 22.61 2.63
CA LEU A 546 -2.17 23.27 2.87
C LEU A 546 -0.93 22.44 2.54
N GLY A 547 -1.04 21.10 2.55
CA GLY A 547 0.03 20.17 2.16
C GLY A 547 0.50 20.42 0.73
N ASP A 548 1.66 19.94 0.37
CA ASP A 548 2.34 20.22 -0.91
C ASP A 548 2.40 21.72 -1.26
N SER A 549 2.48 22.55 -0.23
CA SER A 549 2.63 23.98 -0.40
C SER A 549 3.46 24.59 0.71
N SER A 550 3.97 25.80 0.48
CA SER A 550 4.69 26.55 1.50
C SER A 550 3.84 26.92 2.72
N PHE A 551 2.52 26.87 2.62
CA PHE A 551 1.61 27.22 3.70
C PHE A 551 1.47 26.14 4.78
N ILE A 552 1.90 24.90 4.50
CA ILE A 552 1.86 23.82 5.51
C ILE A 552 2.75 24.13 6.72
N VAL A 553 3.89 24.79 6.51
CA VAL A 553 4.85 25.09 7.59
C VAL A 553 4.30 26.07 8.62
N PRO A 554 3.77 27.26 8.27
CA PRO A 554 3.12 28.12 9.26
C PRO A 554 1.91 27.44 9.92
N TYR A 555 1.16 26.61 9.22
CA TYR A 555 0.07 25.83 9.79
C TYR A 555 0.57 24.85 10.88
N LEU A 556 1.61 24.05 10.59
CA LEU A 556 2.18 23.11 11.55
C LEU A 556 2.81 23.83 12.77
N ARG A 557 3.44 25.00 12.57
CA ARG A 557 3.90 25.82 13.69
C ARG A 557 2.73 26.31 14.55
N CYS A 558 1.65 26.72 13.92
CA CYS A 558 0.42 27.11 14.62
C CYS A 558 -0.23 25.91 15.35
N LEU A 559 -0.08 24.69 14.87
CA LEU A 559 -0.48 23.49 15.60
C LEU A 559 0.39 23.21 16.83
N GLY A 560 1.68 23.58 16.81
CA GLY A 560 2.60 23.35 17.91
C GLY A 560 3.86 22.58 17.58
N TYR A 561 4.09 22.25 16.31
CA TYR A 561 5.36 21.65 15.86
C TYR A 561 6.55 22.57 16.13
N LYS A 562 7.66 21.98 16.53
CA LYS A 562 8.95 22.64 16.56
C LYS A 562 9.63 22.48 15.19
N LEU A 563 9.42 23.47 14.34
CA LEU A 563 10.09 23.54 13.05
C LEU A 563 11.23 24.56 13.16
N SER A 564 12.45 24.14 12.86
CA SER A 564 13.59 25.06 12.67
C SER A 564 13.24 26.10 11.60
N PRO A 565 13.92 27.29 11.54
CA PRO A 565 13.73 28.21 10.45
C PRO A 565 13.99 27.45 9.15
N VAL A 566 12.93 27.05 8.49
CA VAL A 566 13.00 26.20 7.32
C VAL A 566 13.36 27.08 6.16
N VAL A 567 14.53 26.86 5.56
CA VAL A 567 14.73 27.22 4.17
C VAL A 567 13.74 26.36 3.40
N GLN A 568 12.66 26.99 2.99
CA GLN A 568 11.51 26.24 2.54
C GLN A 568 11.77 25.66 1.17
N THR A 569 11.61 24.40 1.05
CA THR A 569 11.66 23.73 -0.25
C THR A 569 10.43 24.01 -1.11
N GLY A 570 9.35 24.57 -0.50
CA GLY A 570 8.13 24.95 -1.20
C GLY A 570 7.17 23.80 -1.48
N SER A 571 7.58 22.55 -1.22
CA SER A 571 6.73 21.36 -1.35
C SER A 571 7.09 20.42 -0.22
N ASN A 572 6.23 20.33 0.78
CA ASN A 572 6.50 19.56 1.98
C ASN A 572 5.24 18.92 2.54
N PHE A 573 5.44 17.77 3.18
CA PHE A 573 4.47 17.03 3.96
C PHE A 573 3.31 16.41 3.18
N GLY A 574 3.34 16.39 1.85
CA GLY A 574 2.30 15.78 1.03
C GLY A 574 0.88 16.22 1.40
N SER A 575 -0.10 15.45 0.99
CA SER A 575 -1.51 15.63 1.35
C SER A 575 -1.94 14.81 2.58
N SER A 576 -1.08 13.93 3.09
CA SER A 576 -1.36 13.03 4.21
C SER A 576 -0.22 13.07 5.23
N LEU A 577 -0.47 13.68 6.36
CA LEU A 577 0.43 13.72 7.51
C LEU A 577 -0.35 13.30 8.75
N LYS A 578 0.20 12.38 9.54
CA LYS A 578 -0.38 11.93 10.81
C LYS A 578 0.63 12.10 11.94
N HIS A 579 0.13 12.37 13.15
CA HIS A 579 0.93 12.43 14.37
C HIS A 579 0.06 12.07 15.58
N ASP A 580 0.69 11.69 16.68
CA ASP A 580 -0.02 11.53 17.95
C ASP A 580 -0.17 12.87 18.66
N THR A 581 0.86 13.72 18.59
CA THR A 581 0.81 15.09 19.12
C THR A 581 1.78 16.01 18.39
N PRO A 582 1.35 17.22 17.99
CA PRO A 582 2.25 18.19 17.35
C PRO A 582 3.27 18.77 18.32
N TYR A 583 2.98 18.79 19.62
CA TYR A 583 3.80 19.46 20.64
C TYR A 583 5.11 18.73 20.97
N LEU A 584 5.21 17.46 20.62
CA LEU A 584 6.40 16.65 20.81
C LEU A 584 7.06 16.27 19.47
N SER A 585 6.64 16.88 18.38
CA SER A 585 7.17 16.66 17.04
C SER A 585 8.04 17.82 16.58
N SER A 586 9.24 17.49 16.09
CA SER A 586 10.20 18.46 15.53
C SER A 586 10.72 17.97 14.18
N VAL A 587 10.95 18.92 13.27
CA VAL A 587 11.54 18.67 11.96
C VAL A 587 12.61 19.70 11.67
N GLY A 588 13.79 19.22 11.27
CA GLY A 588 14.96 20.04 10.95
C GLY A 588 14.80 20.84 9.66
N THR A 589 15.64 21.88 9.54
CA THR A 589 15.65 22.77 8.36
C THR A 589 16.00 22.03 7.08
N GLY A 590 15.44 22.44 5.94
CA GLY A 590 15.76 21.87 4.63
C GLY A 590 15.26 20.44 4.39
N THR A 591 14.52 19.86 5.34
CA THR A 591 13.94 18.50 5.20
C THR A 591 12.74 18.52 4.29
N VAL A 592 12.71 17.59 3.34
CA VAL A 592 11.60 17.33 2.42
C VAL A 592 10.87 16.07 2.86
N VAL A 593 9.56 16.14 2.94
CA VAL A 593 8.70 15.02 3.31
C VAL A 593 7.67 14.79 2.21
N ALA A 594 7.62 13.57 1.68
CA ALA A 594 6.58 13.15 0.74
C ALA A 594 5.26 12.83 1.47
N SER A 595 4.32 12.13 0.87
CA SER A 595 3.01 11.85 1.45
C SER A 595 3.04 10.66 2.41
N GLY A 596 2.12 10.62 3.39
CA GLY A 596 1.92 9.43 4.23
C GLY A 596 2.80 9.34 5.49
N LEU A 597 3.56 10.40 5.85
CA LEU A 597 4.34 10.39 7.09
C LEU A 597 3.44 10.23 8.32
N SER A 598 3.73 9.22 9.14
CA SER A 598 3.13 9.00 10.46
C SER A 598 4.18 9.20 11.55
N ILE A 599 4.10 10.32 12.28
CA ILE A 599 4.99 10.59 13.42
C ILE A 599 4.41 9.91 14.66
N ILE A 600 5.14 8.92 15.15
CA ILE A 600 4.77 8.11 16.30
C ILE A 600 5.38 8.73 17.56
N ASN A 601 4.57 9.48 18.29
CA ASN A 601 4.95 10.08 19.59
C ASN A 601 4.48 9.24 20.78
N ALA A 602 3.56 8.30 20.58
CA ALA A 602 2.94 7.52 21.64
C ALA A 602 3.23 6.03 21.47
N ASP A 603 3.79 5.42 22.51
CA ASP A 603 3.96 3.99 22.62
C ASP A 603 2.90 3.41 23.56
N TYR A 604 2.42 2.20 23.27
CA TYR A 604 1.29 1.60 23.96
C TYR A 604 1.58 0.19 24.45
N THR A 605 1.04 -0.12 25.63
CA THR A 605 0.73 -1.50 26.04
C THR A 605 -0.79 -1.69 26.06
N SER A 606 -1.27 -2.85 26.42
CA SER A 606 -2.71 -3.11 26.59
C SER A 606 -3.33 -2.34 27.79
N THR A 607 -2.51 -1.72 28.62
CA THR A 607 -2.92 -1.07 29.89
C THR A 607 -2.40 0.34 30.09
N SER A 608 -1.37 0.76 29.33
CA SER A 608 -0.70 2.04 29.49
C SER A 608 -0.25 2.66 28.17
N PHE A 609 0.10 3.93 28.21
CA PHE A 609 0.78 4.61 27.12
C PHE A 609 1.80 5.62 27.68
N ARG A 610 2.80 5.92 26.87
CA ARG A 610 3.81 6.95 27.13
C ARG A 610 3.96 7.81 25.87
N MET A 611 4.10 9.10 26.09
CA MET A 611 4.32 10.07 25.01
C MET A 611 5.76 10.56 25.05
N SER A 612 6.48 10.43 23.93
CA SER A 612 7.88 10.79 23.82
C SER A 612 8.13 11.76 22.66
N ARG A 613 9.23 12.50 22.72
CA ARG A 613 9.62 13.44 21.66
C ARG A 613 10.12 12.69 20.43
N THR A 614 9.70 13.15 19.28
CA THR A 614 10.14 12.66 17.98
C THR A 614 10.82 13.80 17.23
N SER A 615 12.04 13.56 16.77
CA SER A 615 12.83 14.55 16.02
C SER A 615 13.28 13.97 14.69
N ILE A 616 12.95 14.65 13.62
CA ILE A 616 13.43 14.37 12.27
C ILE A 616 14.59 15.34 12.00
N GLY A 617 15.72 14.82 11.55
CA GLY A 617 16.96 15.58 11.32
C GLY A 617 16.83 16.61 10.20
N ALA A 618 17.80 17.53 10.11
CA ALA A 618 17.88 18.55 9.08
C ALA A 618 18.35 17.95 7.73
N HIS A 619 17.99 18.63 6.62
CA HIS A 619 18.41 18.28 5.25
C HIS A 619 18.12 16.84 4.83
N SER A 620 17.12 16.23 5.46
CA SER A 620 16.70 14.86 5.19
C SER A 620 15.61 14.81 4.11
N PHE A 621 15.51 13.66 3.44
CA PHE A 621 14.40 13.33 2.54
C PHE A 621 13.66 12.12 3.08
N LEU A 622 12.34 12.25 3.24
CA LEU A 622 11.44 11.17 3.64
C LEU A 622 10.48 10.85 2.50
N GLY A 623 10.55 9.62 2.01
CA GLY A 623 9.65 9.08 0.99
C GLY A 623 8.22 8.88 1.50
N ASN A 624 7.40 8.17 0.73
CA ASN A 624 6.01 7.93 1.08
C ASN A 624 5.86 6.90 2.21
N ASP A 625 4.76 7.01 2.94
CA ASP A 625 4.28 6.03 3.92
C ASP A 625 5.35 5.59 4.94
N ILE A 626 5.98 6.58 5.58
CA ILE A 626 6.98 6.37 6.62
C ILE A 626 6.34 6.35 8.01
N ALA A 627 6.49 5.23 8.73
CA ALA A 627 6.23 5.13 10.16
C ALA A 627 7.48 5.59 10.93
N TYR A 628 7.45 6.82 11.49
CA TYR A 628 8.63 7.43 12.13
C TYR A 628 8.49 7.42 13.66
N PRO A 629 9.11 6.47 14.38
CA PRO A 629 8.99 6.32 15.83
C PRO A 629 9.83 7.33 16.61
N SER A 630 9.46 7.55 17.86
CA SER A 630 10.19 8.44 18.79
C SER A 630 11.60 7.92 19.15
N GLN A 631 11.81 6.61 19.05
CA GLN A 631 13.10 5.96 19.26
C GLN A 631 13.99 5.93 18.03
N SER A 632 13.58 6.58 16.93
CA SER A 632 14.34 6.59 15.68
C SER A 632 15.83 6.90 15.90
N ARG A 633 16.68 6.14 15.21
CA ARG A 633 18.15 6.30 15.19
C ARG A 633 18.62 7.00 13.90
N MET A 634 17.89 8.05 13.51
CA MET A 634 18.19 8.86 12.33
C MET A 634 18.53 10.29 12.75
N GLY A 635 19.67 10.78 12.27
CA GLY A 635 20.15 12.14 12.46
C GLY A 635 19.92 13.01 11.22
N ASP A 636 20.87 13.89 10.92
CA ASP A 636 20.79 14.86 9.84
C ASP A 636 21.19 14.26 8.48
N ASN A 637 20.73 14.88 7.40
CA ASN A 637 21.09 14.57 6.01
C ASN A 637 20.83 13.12 5.60
N CYS A 638 19.74 12.53 6.08
CA CYS A 638 19.36 11.15 5.76
C CYS A 638 18.35 11.09 4.62
N LEU A 639 18.37 9.97 3.88
CA LEU A 639 17.34 9.61 2.90
C LEU A 639 16.59 8.39 3.43
N LEU A 640 15.31 8.52 3.62
CA LEU A 640 14.41 7.41 3.93
C LEU A 640 13.55 7.12 2.70
N ALA A 641 13.77 5.97 2.07
CA ALA A 641 13.00 5.58 0.90
C ALA A 641 11.55 5.23 1.28
N THR A 642 10.68 5.13 0.30
CA THR A 642 9.26 4.79 0.47
C THR A 642 9.08 3.50 1.30
N LYS A 643 8.18 3.55 2.30
CA LYS A 643 7.82 2.43 3.19
C LYS A 643 9.02 1.79 3.91
N VAL A 644 10.11 2.53 4.09
CA VAL A 644 11.29 1.98 4.77
C VAL A 644 11.01 1.73 6.24
N LEU A 645 11.52 0.63 6.77
CA LEU A 645 11.52 0.37 8.20
C LEU A 645 12.57 1.26 8.89
N VAL A 646 12.10 2.23 9.69
CA VAL A 646 12.99 3.15 10.42
C VAL A 646 13.62 2.43 11.60
N PRO A 647 14.97 2.37 11.70
CA PRO A 647 15.66 1.72 12.81
C PRO A 647 15.41 2.41 14.16
N ILE A 648 15.18 1.63 15.20
CA ILE A 648 14.98 2.12 16.58
C ILE A 648 16.12 1.75 17.52
N GLU A 649 17.07 0.95 17.06
CA GLU A 649 18.26 0.48 17.81
C GLU A 649 19.54 0.76 17.01
N GLY A 650 20.68 0.63 17.68
CA GLY A 650 22.00 0.90 17.11
C GLY A 650 22.45 2.35 17.23
N GLU A 651 23.48 2.71 16.50
CA GLU A 651 24.03 4.08 16.45
C GLU A 651 23.12 5.02 15.63
N ILE A 652 23.22 6.32 15.95
CA ILE A 652 22.53 7.34 15.17
C ILE A 652 23.20 7.44 13.80
N ARG A 653 22.43 7.29 12.74
CA ARG A 653 22.89 7.35 11.36
C ARG A 653 22.73 8.76 10.82
N GLU A 654 23.81 9.29 10.23
CA GLU A 654 23.83 10.60 9.58
C GLU A 654 24.45 10.49 8.19
N GLY A 655 23.96 11.27 7.24
CA GLY A 655 24.49 11.30 5.87
C GLY A 655 24.28 10.04 5.06
N VAL A 656 23.36 9.14 5.46
CA VAL A 656 23.08 7.86 4.81
C VAL A 656 21.68 7.81 4.21
N GLY A 657 21.50 6.94 3.23
CA GLY A 657 20.19 6.52 2.73
C GLY A 657 19.78 5.18 3.34
N LEU A 658 18.48 4.98 3.55
CA LEU A 658 17.90 3.70 3.92
C LEU A 658 16.80 3.31 2.94
N LEU A 659 16.82 2.06 2.54
CA LEU A 659 15.80 1.43 1.66
C LEU A 659 15.38 0.09 2.25
N GLY A 660 14.11 -0.23 2.09
CA GLY A 660 13.59 -1.57 2.35
C GLY A 660 13.00 -1.79 3.75
N SER A 661 12.38 -2.93 3.91
CA SER A 661 11.86 -3.46 5.17
C SER A 661 12.15 -4.96 5.25
N PRO A 662 13.13 -5.41 6.04
CA PRO A 662 14.07 -4.64 6.88
C PRO A 662 14.93 -3.65 6.09
N SER A 663 15.28 -2.53 6.72
CA SER A 663 16.08 -1.49 6.07
C SER A 663 17.55 -1.89 5.89
N PHE A 664 18.13 -1.47 4.78
CA PHE A 664 19.56 -1.54 4.50
C PHE A 664 20.07 -0.20 3.97
N GLU A 665 21.36 0.04 4.15
CA GLU A 665 21.96 1.31 3.77
C GLU A 665 22.17 1.42 2.24
N ILE A 666 21.92 2.62 1.73
CA ILE A 666 22.18 3.02 0.35
C ILE A 666 22.91 4.37 0.37
N PRO A 667 23.64 4.73 -0.70
CA PRO A 667 24.28 6.04 -0.76
C PRO A 667 23.26 7.18 -0.62
N ARG A 668 23.53 8.16 0.24
CA ARG A 668 22.62 9.32 0.45
C ARG A 668 22.38 10.10 -0.84
N THR A 669 23.34 10.09 -1.74
CA THR A 669 23.34 10.87 -2.99
C THR A 669 22.66 10.17 -4.16
N VAL A 670 22.29 8.91 -4.02
CA VAL A 670 21.72 8.07 -5.12
C VAL A 670 20.49 8.68 -5.80
N GLU A 671 19.72 9.48 -5.08
CA GLU A 671 18.52 10.14 -5.59
C GLU A 671 18.75 11.62 -5.94
N ARG A 672 19.96 12.15 -5.68
CA ARG A 672 20.30 13.54 -5.97
C ARG A 672 20.62 13.73 -7.44
N ASP A 673 19.99 14.74 -8.03
CA ASP A 673 20.28 15.16 -9.39
C ASP A 673 20.84 16.59 -9.41
N ASN A 674 22.08 16.71 -9.85
CA ASN A 674 22.80 17.99 -9.85
C ASN A 674 22.40 18.91 -11.02
N ARG A 675 21.56 18.46 -11.97
CA ARG A 675 21.14 19.29 -13.13
C ARG A 675 20.49 20.60 -12.73
N PHE A 676 19.78 20.59 -11.60
CA PHE A 676 19.03 21.75 -11.10
C PHE A 676 19.71 22.42 -9.90
N ALA A 677 20.93 22.04 -9.54
CA ALA A 677 21.64 22.59 -8.36
C ALA A 677 21.73 24.12 -8.36
N ARG A 678 21.88 24.75 -9.54
CA ARG A 678 21.87 26.22 -9.70
C ARG A 678 20.56 26.91 -9.29
N LEU A 679 19.45 26.16 -9.23
CA LEU A 679 18.12 26.68 -8.88
C LEU A 679 17.83 26.59 -7.37
N SER A 680 18.70 25.90 -6.62
CA SER A 680 18.48 25.57 -5.20
C SER A 680 19.29 26.44 -4.24
N GLY A 681 19.88 27.60 -4.71
CA GLY A 681 20.67 28.49 -3.86
C GLY A 681 20.61 29.96 -4.26
N GLY A 682 20.93 30.82 -3.29
CA GLY A 682 21.09 32.27 -3.47
C GLY A 682 19.79 33.01 -3.83
N ASP A 683 19.96 34.23 -4.38
CA ASP A 683 18.84 35.14 -4.74
C ASP A 683 17.86 34.55 -5.75
N GLU A 684 18.28 33.56 -6.56
CA GLU A 684 17.40 32.87 -7.52
C GLU A 684 16.40 31.97 -6.80
N LEU A 685 16.85 31.26 -5.78
CA LEU A 685 15.97 30.44 -4.93
C LEU A 685 14.89 31.31 -4.26
N ASP A 686 15.26 32.43 -3.67
CA ASP A 686 14.32 33.34 -2.99
C ASP A 686 13.28 33.91 -3.95
N ARG A 687 13.68 34.29 -5.16
CA ARG A 687 12.75 34.75 -6.21
C ARG A 687 11.77 33.66 -6.63
N ARG A 688 12.26 32.43 -6.81
CA ARG A 688 11.41 31.29 -7.20
C ARG A 688 10.47 30.88 -6.07
N LEU A 689 10.92 30.85 -4.82
CA LEU A 689 10.04 30.58 -3.68
C LEU A 689 8.95 31.64 -3.54
N ALA A 690 9.26 32.93 -3.74
CA ALA A 690 8.26 33.99 -3.74
C ALA A 690 7.23 33.82 -4.87
N ALA A 691 7.68 33.40 -6.06
CA ALA A 691 6.80 33.11 -7.18
C ALA A 691 5.91 31.85 -6.89
N LYS A 692 6.50 30.81 -6.32
CA LYS A 692 5.77 29.60 -5.90
C LYS A 692 4.74 29.93 -4.82
N ASN A 693 5.06 30.76 -3.84
CA ASN A 693 4.12 31.18 -2.81
C ASN A 693 2.88 31.86 -3.40
N ARG A 694 3.05 32.74 -4.40
CA ARG A 694 1.93 33.35 -5.11
C ARG A 694 1.10 32.31 -5.88
N HIS A 695 1.75 31.37 -6.55
CA HIS A 695 1.09 30.28 -7.25
C HIS A 695 0.30 29.38 -6.29
N ASN A 696 0.87 29.06 -5.13
CA ASN A 696 0.24 28.28 -4.08
C ASN A 696 -0.98 28.99 -3.49
N ALA A 697 -0.93 30.31 -3.27
CA ALA A 697 -2.07 31.09 -2.81
C ALA A 697 -3.25 30.98 -3.80
N VAL A 698 -2.99 31.08 -5.10
CA VAL A 698 -4.01 30.85 -6.13
C VAL A 698 -4.53 29.41 -6.10
N SER A 699 -3.67 28.41 -5.91
CA SER A 699 -4.08 27.01 -5.85
C SER A 699 -4.97 26.70 -4.64
N VAL A 700 -4.63 27.27 -3.46
CA VAL A 700 -5.46 27.19 -2.25
C VAL A 700 -6.81 27.90 -2.47
N GLY A 701 -6.79 29.09 -3.08
CA GLY A 701 -8.04 29.81 -3.42
C GLY A 701 -8.93 29.01 -4.38
N LEU A 702 -8.37 28.40 -5.41
CA LEU A 702 -9.08 27.53 -6.36
C LEU A 702 -9.63 26.27 -5.69
N PHE A 703 -8.91 25.67 -4.78
CA PHE A 703 -9.39 24.52 -4.01
C PHE A 703 -10.64 24.89 -3.19
N LEU A 704 -10.55 25.99 -2.44
CA LEU A 704 -11.67 26.46 -1.63
C LEU A 704 -12.86 26.88 -2.50
N LEU A 705 -12.61 27.58 -3.62
CA LEU A 705 -13.64 27.98 -4.56
C LEU A 705 -14.37 26.77 -5.18
N ALA A 706 -13.61 25.76 -5.63
CA ALA A 706 -14.18 24.57 -6.23
C ALA A 706 -15.02 23.78 -5.21
N ARG A 707 -14.55 23.62 -3.97
CA ARG A 707 -15.29 22.94 -2.89
C ARG A 707 -16.52 23.73 -2.47
N TRP A 708 -16.42 25.06 -2.31
CA TRP A 708 -17.55 25.92 -1.99
C TRP A 708 -18.60 25.92 -3.09
N PHE A 709 -18.18 26.05 -4.37
CA PHE A 709 -19.13 26.06 -5.51
C PHE A 709 -19.84 24.72 -5.66
N TYR A 710 -19.13 23.59 -5.44
CA TYR A 710 -19.74 22.28 -5.32
C TYR A 710 -20.81 22.25 -4.22
N TYR A 711 -20.49 22.74 -3.03
CA TYR A 711 -21.43 22.81 -1.90
C TYR A 711 -22.65 23.67 -2.23
N TYR A 712 -22.44 24.83 -2.86
CA TYR A 712 -23.53 25.72 -3.31
C TYR A 712 -24.48 25.02 -4.28
N LEU A 713 -23.95 24.32 -5.31
CA LEU A 713 -24.77 23.60 -6.30
C LEU A 713 -25.52 22.42 -5.67
N VAL A 714 -24.89 21.67 -4.75
CA VAL A 714 -25.55 20.58 -4.00
C VAL A 714 -26.68 21.16 -3.13
N LEU A 715 -26.46 22.31 -2.49
CA LEU A 715 -27.48 22.98 -1.69
C LEU A 715 -28.68 23.41 -2.56
N LEU A 716 -28.44 23.94 -3.76
CA LEU A 716 -29.52 24.26 -4.72
C LEU A 716 -30.33 23.01 -5.08
N ILE A 717 -29.67 21.88 -5.38
CA ILE A 717 -30.36 20.61 -5.67
C ILE A 717 -31.22 20.19 -4.46
N ALA A 718 -30.69 20.34 -3.24
CA ALA A 718 -31.39 19.98 -2.01
C ALA A 718 -32.60 20.87 -1.75
N ILE A 719 -32.50 22.19 -1.96
CA ILE A 719 -33.62 23.14 -1.81
C ILE A 719 -34.68 22.84 -2.87
N PHE A 720 -34.31 22.58 -4.12
CA PHE A 720 -35.23 22.19 -5.17
C PHE A 720 -35.97 20.89 -4.82
N ALA A 721 -35.24 19.89 -4.31
CA ALA A 721 -35.87 18.66 -3.87
C ALA A 721 -36.82 18.87 -2.71
N TRP A 722 -36.50 19.79 -1.78
CA TRP A 722 -37.38 20.14 -0.69
C TRP A 722 -38.68 20.83 -1.17
N ASP A 723 -38.59 21.71 -2.15
CA ASP A 723 -39.75 22.36 -2.77
C ASP A 723 -40.68 21.36 -3.47
N LEU A 724 -40.15 20.31 -4.09
CA LEU A 724 -40.92 19.23 -4.72
C LEU A 724 -41.49 18.20 -3.69
N TYR A 725 -40.99 18.23 -2.46
CA TYR A 725 -41.37 17.24 -1.45
C TYR A 725 -42.88 17.21 -1.13
N PRO A 726 -43.61 18.34 -1.01
CA PRO A 726 -45.06 18.32 -0.81
C PRO A 726 -45.83 17.61 -1.91
N SER A 727 -45.33 17.63 -3.16
CA SER A 727 -46.01 17.06 -4.32
C SER A 727 -45.69 15.57 -4.51
N PHE A 728 -44.43 15.14 -4.25
CA PHE A 728 -43.93 13.80 -4.58
C PHE A 728 -43.45 13.00 -3.35
N GLY A 729 -43.46 13.61 -2.17
CA GLY A 729 -43.08 12.96 -0.92
C GLY A 729 -41.63 12.50 -0.87
N VAL A 730 -41.37 11.46 -0.09
CA VAL A 730 -40.02 10.94 0.20
C VAL A 730 -39.28 10.48 -1.08
N THR A 731 -40.00 10.14 -2.14
CA THR A 731 -39.36 9.73 -3.41
C THR A 731 -38.52 10.84 -4.04
N THR A 732 -38.92 12.10 -3.86
CA THR A 732 -38.12 13.25 -4.35
C THR A 732 -36.74 13.28 -3.71
N ILE A 733 -36.64 13.02 -2.42
CA ILE A 733 -35.36 13.05 -1.70
C ILE A 733 -34.48 11.86 -2.08
N ALA A 734 -35.07 10.68 -2.28
CA ALA A 734 -34.32 9.53 -2.78
C ALA A 734 -33.77 9.78 -4.19
N LEU A 735 -34.57 10.37 -5.08
CA LEU A 735 -34.13 10.73 -6.42
C LEU A 735 -33.10 11.86 -6.42
N SER A 736 -33.22 12.87 -5.54
CA SER A 736 -32.24 13.93 -5.42
C SER A 736 -30.88 13.40 -4.90
N THR A 737 -30.88 12.39 -4.05
CA THR A 737 -29.65 11.72 -3.60
C THR A 737 -28.91 11.08 -4.78
N ILE A 738 -29.64 10.42 -5.70
CA ILE A 738 -29.05 9.86 -6.93
C ILE A 738 -28.51 10.99 -7.82
N LEU A 739 -29.29 12.07 -7.99
CA LEU A 739 -28.89 13.22 -8.78
C LEU A 739 -27.62 13.88 -8.20
N ILE A 740 -27.54 14.04 -6.88
CA ILE A 740 -26.34 14.54 -6.20
C ILE A 740 -25.16 13.62 -6.43
N LEU A 741 -25.33 12.30 -6.38
CA LEU A 741 -24.26 11.34 -6.67
C LEU A 741 -23.75 11.48 -8.11
N LEU A 742 -24.64 11.50 -9.09
CA LEU A 742 -24.31 11.67 -10.52
C LEU A 742 -23.65 13.04 -10.79
N PHE A 743 -24.21 14.08 -10.20
CA PHE A 743 -23.64 15.42 -10.24
C PHE A 743 -22.23 15.46 -9.64
N SER A 744 -22.02 14.82 -8.48
CA SER A 744 -20.72 14.77 -7.81
C SER A 744 -19.66 14.10 -8.68
N VAL A 745 -20.02 13.01 -9.38
CA VAL A 745 -19.15 12.35 -10.36
C VAL A 745 -18.81 13.30 -11.52
N ALA A 746 -19.84 13.88 -12.13
CA ALA A 746 -19.66 14.78 -13.28
C ALA A 746 -18.83 16.01 -12.90
N TYR A 747 -19.12 16.62 -11.75
CA TYR A 747 -18.39 17.77 -11.22
C TYR A 747 -16.93 17.43 -10.93
N GLY A 748 -16.67 16.31 -10.24
CA GLY A 748 -15.32 15.84 -9.94
C GLY A 748 -14.49 15.60 -11.20
N VAL A 749 -15.07 14.92 -12.20
CA VAL A 749 -14.43 14.71 -13.51
C VAL A 749 -14.15 16.03 -14.20
N LEU A 750 -15.10 16.97 -14.16
CA LEU A 750 -14.97 18.30 -14.78
C LEU A 750 -13.82 19.09 -14.14
N ILE A 751 -13.80 19.20 -12.81
CA ILE A 751 -12.77 19.96 -12.07
C ILE A 751 -11.38 19.35 -12.31
N GLU A 752 -11.25 18.03 -12.23
CA GLU A 752 -9.98 17.37 -12.47
C GLU A 752 -9.47 17.57 -13.90
N ARG A 753 -10.35 17.48 -14.90
CA ARG A 753 -9.98 17.77 -16.30
C ARG A 753 -9.67 19.25 -16.52
N ALA A 754 -10.44 20.15 -15.92
CA ALA A 754 -10.22 21.60 -16.02
C ALA A 754 -8.90 22.02 -15.38
N SER A 755 -8.50 21.42 -14.26
CA SER A 755 -7.21 21.71 -13.60
C SER A 755 -6.00 21.42 -14.48
N ARG A 756 -6.15 20.50 -15.46
CA ARG A 756 -5.16 20.15 -16.49
C ARG A 756 -5.36 20.92 -17.79
N GLY A 757 -6.33 21.83 -17.87
CA GLY A 757 -6.72 22.48 -19.12
C GLY A 757 -7.25 21.52 -20.19
N PHE A 758 -7.92 20.43 -19.77
CA PHE A 758 -8.47 19.36 -20.62
C PHE A 758 -7.42 18.60 -21.45
N ARG A 759 -6.14 18.70 -21.09
CA ARG A 759 -5.03 18.00 -21.76
C ARG A 759 -4.51 16.87 -20.88
N PRO A 760 -3.98 15.78 -21.47
CA PRO A 760 -3.27 14.77 -20.71
C PRO A 760 -1.98 15.35 -20.12
N LEU A 761 -1.61 14.94 -18.93
CA LEU A 761 -0.30 15.25 -18.33
C LEU A 761 0.76 14.44 -19.08
N PRO A 762 1.79 15.10 -19.67
CA PRO A 762 2.93 14.38 -20.23
C PRO A 762 3.86 13.88 -19.10
N PRO A 763 4.67 12.85 -19.35
CA PRO A 763 5.83 12.55 -18.49
C PRO A 763 6.69 13.80 -18.30
N LYS A 764 7.22 14.01 -17.09
CA LYS A 764 7.95 15.22 -16.73
C LYS A 764 9.24 14.89 -16.01
N TYR A 765 10.23 15.75 -16.26
CA TYR A 765 11.49 15.78 -15.53
C TYR A 765 11.85 17.25 -15.31
N CYS A 766 11.63 17.78 -14.12
CA CYS A 766 11.80 19.20 -13.82
C CYS A 766 12.13 19.44 -12.35
N SER A 767 12.63 20.65 -12.05
CA SER A 767 12.83 21.08 -10.67
C SER A 767 11.51 21.40 -9.99
N ILE A 768 11.43 21.17 -8.67
CA ILE A 768 10.29 21.61 -7.83
C ILE A 768 10.15 23.14 -7.79
N TYR A 769 11.17 23.87 -8.22
CA TYR A 769 11.18 25.33 -8.30
C TYR A 769 10.71 25.87 -9.65
N GLU A 770 10.19 25.00 -10.52
CA GLU A 770 9.68 25.35 -11.86
C GLU A 770 8.16 25.32 -11.94
N ILE A 771 7.60 26.19 -12.78
CA ILE A 771 6.16 26.35 -12.92
C ILE A 771 5.45 25.09 -13.42
N ASP A 772 6.15 24.25 -14.18
CA ASP A 772 5.60 22.99 -14.69
C ASP A 772 5.30 21.99 -13.57
N PHE A 773 6.15 21.97 -12.54
CA PHE A 773 5.87 21.22 -11.33
C PHE A 773 4.72 21.86 -10.53
N TRP A 774 4.68 23.19 -10.35
CA TRP A 774 3.62 23.86 -9.58
C TRP A 774 2.22 23.65 -10.18
N ARG A 775 2.12 23.52 -11.52
CA ARG A 775 0.88 23.15 -12.20
C ARG A 775 0.45 21.72 -11.87
N THR A 776 1.41 20.81 -11.73
CA THR A 776 1.14 19.43 -11.34
C THR A 776 0.68 19.34 -9.88
N GLU A 777 1.32 20.07 -8.96
CA GLU A 777 0.85 20.18 -7.57
C GLU A 777 -0.58 20.75 -7.48
N ARG A 778 -0.92 21.73 -8.30
CA ARG A 778 -2.30 22.25 -8.37
C ARG A 778 -3.28 21.17 -8.83
N PHE A 779 -2.88 20.34 -9.77
CA PHE A 779 -3.69 19.20 -10.22
C PHE A 779 -3.94 18.22 -9.06
N PHE A 780 -2.91 17.80 -8.31
CA PHE A 780 -3.07 16.91 -7.15
C PHE A 780 -4.03 17.50 -6.11
N LYS A 781 -3.91 18.81 -5.87
CA LYS A 781 -4.76 19.52 -4.89
C LYS A 781 -6.24 19.56 -5.30
N LEU A 782 -6.54 19.65 -6.58
CA LEU A 782 -7.90 19.72 -7.10
C LEU A 782 -8.51 18.34 -7.43
N GLU A 783 -7.80 17.28 -7.15
CA GLU A 783 -8.26 15.91 -7.36
C GLU A 783 -9.55 15.63 -6.58
N ALA A 784 -10.48 14.92 -7.23
CA ALA A 784 -11.76 14.56 -6.63
C ALA A 784 -11.73 13.13 -6.08
N ALA A 785 -12.04 12.98 -4.78
CA ALA A 785 -12.10 11.66 -4.12
C ALA A 785 -13.36 10.82 -4.47
N VAL A 786 -14.05 11.15 -5.58
CA VAL A 786 -15.32 10.50 -5.97
C VAL A 786 -15.17 9.00 -6.22
N SER A 787 -13.99 8.55 -6.63
CA SER A 787 -13.74 7.14 -6.96
C SER A 787 -13.94 6.19 -5.77
N ALA A 788 -13.72 6.64 -4.54
CA ALA A 788 -13.82 5.82 -3.33
C ALA A 788 -15.23 5.29 -3.06
N LEU A 789 -16.28 6.01 -3.48
CA LEU A 789 -17.67 5.60 -3.33
C LEU A 789 -18.02 4.35 -4.14
N PHE A 790 -17.21 4.02 -5.14
CA PHE A 790 -17.45 2.92 -6.08
C PHE A 790 -16.53 1.71 -5.85
N ASN A 791 -15.84 1.65 -4.70
CA ASN A 791 -14.95 0.53 -4.38
C ASN A 791 -15.70 -0.82 -4.44
N GLY A 792 -15.09 -1.80 -5.12
CA GLY A 792 -15.66 -3.13 -5.29
C GLY A 792 -16.92 -3.18 -6.18
N THR A 793 -17.16 -2.15 -6.99
CA THR A 793 -18.32 -2.13 -7.91
C THR A 793 -17.87 -2.10 -9.38
N PRO A 794 -18.72 -2.59 -10.31
CA PRO A 794 -18.47 -2.47 -11.74
C PRO A 794 -18.30 -1.03 -12.24
N PHE A 795 -18.84 -0.06 -11.50
CA PHE A 795 -18.78 1.37 -11.87
C PHE A 795 -17.38 1.96 -11.71
N LYS A 796 -16.55 1.40 -10.83
CA LYS A 796 -15.19 1.90 -10.53
C LYS A 796 -14.33 2.02 -11.80
N GLY A 797 -14.33 0.99 -12.64
CA GLY A 797 -13.61 1.02 -13.92
C GLY A 797 -14.10 2.11 -14.88
N THR A 798 -15.41 2.41 -14.88
CA THR A 798 -15.98 3.50 -15.66
C THR A 798 -15.54 4.87 -15.12
N ILE A 799 -15.53 5.05 -13.81
CA ILE A 799 -15.02 6.28 -13.17
C ILE A 799 -13.56 6.51 -13.55
N TRP A 800 -12.71 5.46 -13.48
CA TRP A 800 -11.31 5.59 -13.89
C TRP A 800 -11.15 5.99 -15.36
N ARG A 801 -11.95 5.43 -16.29
CA ARG A 801 -11.95 5.86 -17.70
C ARG A 801 -12.36 7.32 -17.85
N LEU A 802 -13.39 7.77 -17.13
CA LEU A 802 -13.83 9.18 -17.14
C LEU A 802 -12.73 10.11 -16.63
N LEU A 803 -11.92 9.67 -15.67
CA LEU A 803 -10.78 10.40 -15.12
C LEU A 803 -9.52 10.31 -16.00
N GLY A 804 -9.50 9.43 -17.03
CA GLY A 804 -8.43 9.38 -18.02
C GLY A 804 -7.51 8.17 -17.95
N VAL A 805 -7.75 7.21 -17.05
CA VAL A 805 -7.04 5.92 -17.01
C VAL A 805 -7.42 5.07 -18.21
N LYS A 806 -6.46 4.40 -18.84
CA LYS A 806 -6.74 3.38 -19.85
C LYS A 806 -7.04 2.07 -19.15
N VAL A 807 -8.31 1.71 -19.01
CA VAL A 807 -8.75 0.52 -18.27
C VAL A 807 -9.39 -0.48 -19.21
N GLY A 808 -8.97 -1.74 -19.09
CA GLY A 808 -9.56 -2.90 -19.77
C GLY A 808 -10.95 -3.28 -19.24
N ARG A 809 -11.39 -4.49 -19.52
CA ARG A 809 -12.71 -5.00 -19.09
C ARG A 809 -12.65 -5.58 -17.69
N ARG A 810 -13.77 -5.52 -16.96
CA ARG A 810 -14.01 -6.21 -15.67
C ARG A 810 -12.94 -5.97 -14.60
N LEU A 811 -12.40 -4.74 -14.56
CA LEU A 811 -11.53 -4.33 -13.46
C LEU A 811 -12.26 -4.52 -12.12
N PHE A 812 -11.62 -5.23 -11.18
CA PHE A 812 -11.99 -5.24 -9.77
C PHE A 812 -11.04 -4.34 -8.98
N ASP A 813 -11.58 -3.33 -8.34
CA ASP A 813 -10.80 -2.38 -7.53
C ASP A 813 -11.48 -2.17 -6.18
N ASP A 814 -10.85 -2.67 -5.12
CA ASP A 814 -11.35 -2.68 -3.75
C ASP A 814 -10.92 -1.46 -2.92
N GLY A 815 -10.32 -0.48 -3.54
CA GLY A 815 -9.87 0.76 -2.87
C GLY A 815 -8.44 1.16 -3.23
N GLY A 816 -8.03 0.88 -4.45
CA GLY A 816 -6.79 1.41 -5.02
C GLY A 816 -6.85 2.92 -5.22
N GLN A 817 -5.71 3.57 -5.09
CA GLN A 817 -5.49 4.99 -5.35
C GLN A 817 -4.54 5.15 -6.54
N LEU A 818 -4.89 6.06 -7.44
CA LEU A 818 -4.12 6.36 -8.64
C LEU A 818 -3.85 7.86 -8.70
N ALA A 819 -2.60 8.25 -8.80
CA ALA A 819 -2.20 9.66 -8.88
C ALA A 819 -2.43 10.24 -10.30
N GLU A 820 -1.46 10.20 -11.18
CA GLU A 820 -1.58 10.72 -12.55
C GLU A 820 -2.34 9.75 -13.46
N LYS A 821 -3.65 9.77 -13.37
CA LYS A 821 -4.57 8.80 -13.96
C LYS A 821 -4.36 8.54 -15.46
N ASN A 822 -3.98 9.57 -16.22
CA ASN A 822 -3.74 9.42 -17.67
C ASN A 822 -2.42 8.73 -18.03
N LEU A 823 -1.51 8.56 -17.09
CA LEU A 823 -0.25 7.82 -17.27
C LEU A 823 -0.40 6.33 -16.91
N VAL A 824 -1.56 5.92 -16.42
CA VAL A 824 -1.81 4.52 -16.00
C VAL A 824 -2.57 3.77 -17.08
N THR A 825 -2.06 2.59 -17.42
CA THR A 825 -2.74 1.61 -18.29
C THR A 825 -2.97 0.32 -17.49
N ILE A 826 -4.21 -0.17 -17.48
CA ILE A 826 -4.64 -1.38 -16.75
C ILE A 826 -5.32 -2.32 -17.73
N GLY A 827 -4.87 -3.57 -17.82
CA GLY A 827 -5.41 -4.60 -18.70
C GLY A 827 -6.79 -5.14 -18.28
N ASP A 828 -7.21 -6.22 -18.93
CA ASP A 828 -8.48 -6.91 -18.66
C ASP A 828 -8.38 -7.77 -17.38
N ASP A 829 -9.50 -7.90 -16.63
CA ASP A 829 -9.63 -8.78 -15.47
C ASP A 829 -8.59 -8.56 -14.34
N VAL A 830 -8.08 -7.35 -14.21
CA VAL A 830 -7.13 -7.00 -13.15
C VAL A 830 -7.85 -6.90 -11.81
N THR A 831 -7.18 -7.37 -10.75
CA THR A 831 -7.65 -7.36 -9.36
C THR A 831 -6.77 -6.44 -8.52
N ILE A 832 -7.34 -5.33 -8.02
CA ILE A 832 -6.66 -4.36 -7.15
C ILE A 832 -7.26 -4.46 -5.75
N ASN A 833 -6.44 -4.78 -4.76
CA ASN A 833 -6.86 -4.85 -3.37
C ASN A 833 -6.89 -3.46 -2.71
N THR A 834 -7.42 -3.41 -1.49
CA THR A 834 -7.47 -2.17 -0.69
C THR A 834 -6.07 -1.67 -0.33
N GLY A 835 -5.90 -0.35 -0.27
CA GLY A 835 -4.64 0.29 0.11
C GLY A 835 -3.54 0.23 -0.96
N VAL A 836 -3.82 -0.30 -2.17
CA VAL A 836 -2.86 -0.24 -3.29
C VAL A 836 -2.68 1.21 -3.72
N TRP A 837 -1.43 1.65 -3.86
CA TRP A 837 -1.09 2.97 -4.38
C TRP A 837 -0.31 2.85 -5.69
N ILE A 838 -0.84 3.46 -6.75
CA ILE A 838 -0.22 3.54 -8.08
C ILE A 838 0.17 5.00 -8.32
N GLN A 839 1.47 5.28 -8.25
CA GLN A 839 2.02 6.63 -8.30
C GLN A 839 2.97 6.79 -9.47
N CYS A 840 2.55 7.55 -10.46
CA CYS A 840 3.34 7.78 -11.68
C CYS A 840 4.42 8.86 -11.52
N HIS A 841 4.81 9.21 -10.31
CA HIS A 841 5.85 10.21 -10.06
C HIS A 841 6.68 9.89 -8.82
N SER A 842 7.82 10.58 -8.71
CA SER A 842 8.56 10.78 -7.48
C SER A 842 9.00 12.23 -7.35
N GLN A 843 9.21 12.66 -6.10
CA GLN A 843 9.76 13.97 -5.78
C GLN A 843 10.94 13.74 -4.86
N GLU A 844 12.11 13.65 -5.44
CA GLU A 844 13.35 13.28 -4.75
C GLU A 844 14.32 14.44 -4.77
N ASP A 845 14.81 14.83 -3.58
CA ASP A 845 15.84 15.87 -3.43
C ASP A 845 15.68 17.05 -4.42
N PHE A 846 14.49 17.67 -4.45
CA PHE A 846 14.13 18.85 -5.24
C PHE A 846 13.88 18.63 -6.73
N VAL A 847 13.83 17.38 -7.18
CA VAL A 847 13.53 17.03 -8.58
C VAL A 847 12.23 16.24 -8.65
N PHE A 848 11.36 16.64 -9.56
CA PHE A 848 10.13 15.93 -9.90
C PHE A 848 10.33 15.09 -11.16
N LYS A 849 10.07 13.79 -11.05
CA LYS A 849 10.14 12.83 -12.16
C LYS A 849 8.80 12.14 -12.29
N SER A 850 8.26 12.01 -13.50
CA SER A 850 7.04 11.25 -13.75
C SER A 850 7.08 10.52 -15.08
N ASP A 851 6.51 9.31 -15.10
CA ASP A 851 6.38 8.49 -16.29
C ASP A 851 5.19 7.52 -16.16
N SER A 852 4.91 6.77 -17.24
CA SER A 852 3.78 5.86 -17.32
C SER A 852 3.97 4.57 -16.51
N ILE A 853 2.84 3.96 -16.11
CA ILE A 853 2.76 2.64 -15.51
C ILE A 853 1.86 1.77 -16.38
N ASN A 854 2.35 0.55 -16.69
CA ASN A 854 1.60 -0.42 -17.50
C ASN A 854 1.36 -1.69 -16.70
N ILE A 855 0.10 -2.02 -16.48
CA ILE A 855 -0.33 -3.24 -15.77
C ILE A 855 -1.03 -4.14 -16.78
N GLY A 856 -0.49 -5.32 -17.00
CA GLY A 856 -1.02 -6.34 -17.90
C GLY A 856 -2.39 -6.88 -17.45
N SER A 857 -2.92 -7.80 -18.25
CA SER A 857 -4.22 -8.43 -17.98
C SER A 857 -4.10 -9.51 -16.90
N ARG A 858 -5.18 -9.74 -16.13
CA ARG A 858 -5.27 -10.77 -15.08
C ARG A 858 -4.25 -10.63 -13.95
N CYS A 859 -3.67 -9.46 -13.78
CA CYS A 859 -2.77 -9.19 -12.66
C CYS A 859 -3.53 -9.09 -11.34
N THR A 860 -2.86 -9.44 -10.25
CA THR A 860 -3.34 -9.21 -8.88
C THR A 860 -2.37 -8.31 -8.13
N LEU A 861 -2.86 -7.18 -7.63
CA LEU A 861 -2.10 -6.27 -6.77
C LEU A 861 -2.54 -6.50 -5.32
N GLY A 862 -1.61 -6.92 -4.46
CA GLY A 862 -1.86 -7.27 -3.05
C GLY A 862 -2.23 -6.08 -2.19
N VAL A 863 -2.78 -6.35 -1.00
CA VAL A 863 -3.18 -5.31 -0.02
C VAL A 863 -1.98 -4.43 0.33
N GLY A 864 -2.15 -3.11 0.24
CA GLY A 864 -1.10 -2.15 0.60
C GLY A 864 0.11 -2.12 -0.34
N ALA A 865 0.06 -2.75 -1.53
CA ALA A 865 1.16 -2.69 -2.49
C ALA A 865 1.31 -1.26 -3.06
N GLU A 866 2.55 -0.83 -3.26
CA GLU A 866 2.89 0.46 -3.84
C GLU A 866 3.73 0.29 -5.11
N ILE A 867 3.37 1.05 -6.16
CA ILE A 867 3.97 0.94 -7.50
C ILE A 867 4.38 2.33 -7.95
N LEU A 868 5.68 2.52 -8.20
CA LEU A 868 6.21 3.78 -8.71
C LEU A 868 6.23 3.81 -10.24
N TYR A 869 6.55 4.97 -10.78
CA TYR A 869 6.55 5.27 -12.23
C TYR A 869 7.54 4.41 -13.04
N SER A 870 7.34 4.37 -14.36
CA SER A 870 8.11 3.57 -15.33
C SER A 870 8.06 2.06 -15.07
N VAL A 871 7.08 1.57 -14.30
CA VAL A 871 6.91 0.15 -14.01
C VAL A 871 6.04 -0.53 -15.06
N THR A 872 6.44 -1.73 -15.46
CA THR A 872 5.65 -2.62 -16.29
C THR A 872 5.40 -3.94 -15.57
N ILE A 873 4.13 -4.33 -15.42
CA ILE A 873 3.71 -5.59 -14.82
C ILE A 873 3.14 -6.47 -15.93
N GLY A 874 3.75 -7.62 -16.17
CA GLY A 874 3.35 -8.57 -17.21
C GLY A 874 2.01 -9.26 -16.90
N ASP A 875 1.39 -9.83 -17.93
CA ASP A 875 0.09 -10.50 -17.82
C ASP A 875 0.12 -11.62 -16.78
N GLY A 876 -0.92 -11.71 -15.95
CA GLY A 876 -1.05 -12.75 -14.94
C GLY A 876 -0.10 -12.64 -13.75
N ALA A 877 0.69 -11.58 -13.65
CA ALA A 877 1.61 -11.38 -12.54
C ALA A 877 0.86 -11.06 -11.23
N VAL A 878 1.46 -11.45 -10.10
CA VAL A 878 0.91 -11.29 -8.76
C VAL A 878 1.86 -10.51 -7.88
N LEU A 879 1.42 -9.38 -7.34
CA LEU A 879 2.10 -8.70 -6.25
C LEU A 879 1.55 -9.17 -4.92
N ALA A 880 2.42 -9.62 -4.03
CA ALA A 880 2.08 -9.99 -2.67
C ALA A 880 1.64 -8.76 -1.83
N PRO A 881 0.99 -8.95 -0.68
CA PRO A 881 0.67 -7.85 0.21
C PRO A 881 1.90 -7.04 0.60
N ASP A 882 1.72 -5.72 0.76
CA ASP A 882 2.74 -4.76 1.18
C ASP A 882 3.99 -4.70 0.30
N SER A 883 3.89 -5.13 -0.96
CA SER A 883 4.99 -5.08 -1.92
C SER A 883 5.27 -3.66 -2.37
N PHE A 884 6.55 -3.32 -2.52
CA PHE A 884 6.99 -2.05 -3.07
C PHE A 884 7.78 -2.27 -4.37
N LEU A 885 7.19 -1.89 -5.51
CA LEU A 885 7.87 -1.85 -6.81
C LEU A 885 8.53 -0.49 -6.99
N MET A 886 9.85 -0.51 -7.10
CA MET A 886 10.64 0.68 -7.37
C MET A 886 10.44 1.17 -8.80
N LYS A 887 10.79 2.43 -9.04
CA LYS A 887 10.76 3.03 -10.37
C LYS A 887 11.57 2.23 -11.39
N GLY A 888 11.00 2.05 -12.59
CA GLY A 888 11.66 1.38 -13.71
C GLY A 888 11.69 -0.15 -13.65
N GLU A 889 11.05 -0.78 -12.68
CA GLU A 889 11.01 -2.23 -12.59
C GLU A 889 10.08 -2.88 -13.62
N GLU A 890 10.50 -4.04 -14.11
CA GLU A 890 9.69 -4.90 -14.98
C GLU A 890 9.38 -6.21 -14.27
N VAL A 891 8.11 -6.48 -14.02
CA VAL A 891 7.64 -7.76 -13.47
C VAL A 891 7.28 -8.68 -14.63
N PRO A 892 7.92 -9.86 -14.77
CA PRO A 892 7.63 -10.79 -15.86
C PRO A 892 6.20 -11.34 -15.79
N PRO A 893 5.62 -11.76 -16.93
CA PRO A 893 4.30 -12.40 -16.94
C PRO A 893 4.27 -13.68 -16.09
N HIS A 894 3.14 -13.91 -15.42
CA HIS A 894 2.88 -15.13 -14.62
C HIS A 894 3.87 -15.37 -13.48
N THR A 895 4.57 -14.31 -13.00
CA THR A 895 5.45 -14.40 -11.83
C THR A 895 4.79 -13.81 -10.59
N ARG A 896 5.25 -14.24 -9.42
CA ARG A 896 4.84 -13.69 -8.14
C ARG A 896 5.98 -12.87 -7.53
N TRP A 897 5.67 -11.63 -7.16
CA TRP A 897 6.63 -10.70 -6.59
C TRP A 897 6.17 -10.19 -5.24
N GLY A 898 7.11 -9.96 -4.34
CA GLY A 898 6.77 -9.45 -3.01
C GLY A 898 7.97 -8.91 -2.25
N GLY A 899 7.66 -8.16 -1.20
CA GLY A 899 8.64 -7.56 -0.32
C GLY A 899 8.87 -6.07 -0.56
N ASN A 900 9.74 -5.50 0.25
CA ASN A 900 10.16 -4.11 0.14
C ASN A 900 11.71 -4.02 0.20
N PRO A 901 12.40 -3.73 -0.92
CA PRO A 901 11.88 -3.67 -2.30
C PRO A 901 11.38 -5.05 -2.79
N ALA A 902 10.45 -5.03 -3.76
CA ALA A 902 9.86 -6.26 -4.27
C ALA A 902 10.87 -7.09 -5.07
N ARG A 903 10.77 -8.41 -4.94
CA ARG A 903 11.56 -9.39 -5.69
C ARG A 903 10.68 -10.58 -6.05
N GLU A 904 11.14 -11.38 -6.99
CA GLU A 904 10.46 -12.60 -7.33
C GLU A 904 10.41 -13.56 -6.14
N MET A 905 9.25 -14.15 -5.91
CA MET A 905 9.00 -15.08 -4.82
C MET A 905 8.59 -16.44 -5.41
N PRO A 906 8.97 -17.54 -4.76
CA PRO A 906 8.54 -18.87 -5.19
C PRO A 906 7.01 -18.98 -5.07
N ASP A 907 6.39 -19.72 -6.02
CA ASP A 907 4.95 -19.95 -6.05
C ASP A 907 4.41 -20.79 -4.89
N VAL A 908 5.28 -21.51 -4.21
CA VAL A 908 4.89 -22.41 -3.11
C VAL A 908 4.73 -21.61 -1.83
N VAL A 909 3.49 -21.36 -1.46
CA VAL A 909 3.15 -21.04 -0.07
C VAL A 909 3.23 -22.34 0.71
N PRO A 910 4.11 -22.47 1.72
CA PRO A 910 4.13 -23.66 2.57
C PRO A 910 2.73 -23.88 3.14
N ARG A 911 2.15 -25.07 2.95
CA ARG A 911 0.90 -25.42 3.63
C ARG A 911 1.18 -25.38 5.14
N PHE A 912 0.41 -24.58 5.83
CA PHE A 912 0.42 -24.50 7.28
C PHE A 912 0.21 -25.90 7.89
N GLN A 913 1.23 -26.46 8.51
CA GLN A 913 1.10 -27.57 9.43
C GLN A 913 1.08 -26.99 10.84
N ILE A 914 -0.09 -26.96 11.47
CA ILE A 914 -0.19 -26.67 12.90
C ILE A 914 0.70 -27.71 13.58
N PRO A 915 1.65 -27.33 14.45
CA PRO A 915 2.38 -28.27 15.28
C PRO A 915 1.35 -29.12 16.03
N GLN A 916 1.40 -30.46 15.86
CA GLN A 916 0.41 -31.37 16.44
C GLN A 916 0.41 -31.37 17.98
N ASP A 917 1.45 -30.80 18.60
CA ASP A 917 1.56 -30.73 20.07
C ASP A 917 0.62 -29.74 20.75
N ASN A 918 0.06 -28.77 20.02
CA ASN A 918 -0.85 -27.77 20.59
C ASN A 918 -2.34 -27.96 20.20
N SER A 919 -2.68 -29.01 19.47
CA SER A 919 -4.07 -29.25 19.07
C SER A 919 -4.98 -29.61 20.24
N ASP A 920 -4.44 -30.22 21.29
CA ASP A 920 -5.18 -30.65 22.47
C ASP A 920 -5.39 -29.49 23.47
N ASP A 921 -4.45 -28.57 23.58
CA ASP A 921 -4.58 -27.35 24.41
C ASP A 921 -5.55 -26.32 23.83
N ILE A 922 -5.60 -26.20 22.49
CA ILE A 922 -6.57 -25.34 21.82
C ILE A 922 -7.99 -25.91 21.93
N GLY A 923 -8.12 -27.23 21.88
CA GLY A 923 -9.39 -27.93 22.11
C GLY A 923 -9.88 -27.79 23.57
N ALA A 924 -9.00 -27.88 24.54
CA ALA A 924 -9.30 -27.73 25.95
C ALA A 924 -9.61 -26.27 26.35
N ALA A 925 -8.89 -25.29 25.80
CA ALA A 925 -9.19 -23.87 25.99
C ALA A 925 -10.52 -23.46 25.34
N LEU A 926 -10.94 -24.10 24.27
CA LEU A 926 -12.24 -23.88 23.60
C LEU A 926 -13.40 -24.55 24.37
N ALA A 927 -13.17 -25.66 25.08
CA ALA A 927 -14.18 -26.36 25.90
C ALA A 927 -14.41 -25.71 27.27
N SER A 928 -13.42 -24.98 27.82
CA SER A 928 -13.54 -24.30 29.13
C SER A 928 -14.19 -22.90 29.06
N THR A 929 -14.62 -22.44 27.87
CA THR A 929 -15.27 -21.13 27.65
C THR A 929 -16.71 -21.23 27.14
N GLN A 930 -17.33 -22.42 27.25
CA GLN A 930 -18.80 -22.56 27.09
C GLN A 930 -19.53 -22.31 28.38
#